data_cb792cc4d6f8a502f32e341ec1e9b3ee
#
_entry.id   cb792cc4d6f8a502f32e341ec1e9b3ee
#
_cell.length_a   1.000
_cell.length_b   1.000
_cell.length_c   1.000
_cell.angle_alpha   90.00
_cell.angle_beta   90.00
_cell.angle_gamma   90.00
#
_symmetry.space_group_name_H-M   'P 1'
#
loop_
_entity.id
_entity.type
_entity.pdbx_description
1 polymer ?
#
loop_
_entity_poly.entity_id
_entity_poly.type
_entity_poly.pdbx_seq_one_letter_code
_entity_poly.pdbx_strand_id
1 'polypeptide(L)'
;VHTAESKILEKKPLTWVKEEVLEDYRICVLSREASILSRKEVLSGRANFAIIGDGKELAQVAMAKAWRKGDHRAGYYRDQTLIMALGLTTLEEMFAQLYGDPAGDPFSRGRQMNCHFATAFIDGKGGFTAQKDLYNITSDIAPTAGQVARALGLAFASKKYREYPEINGDLSQNGEEICFCTIGDASTSEGAFWETVNAAGVLQVPLSISVWDDGYGISVPKKYQTTKESISEALSGMKGEPGAGIEIRTAKAWNYPELCELYAETSEAMRRTHQPALLHIQEVTQQLGHSTSGDHRRYKDAKRLLFEEEYDCNRRFADWIMEQGFATREALDAIKTTAKREVAEAGNTAYRRYHNAVSAFTTETLAHLQELRAVHPDVSALVQLQEKMEGLREPLRYEVLKIARHALFSLSKKNSLPKEDFAAFLSAEQASGASDYGQYLYSESEKSALKIQPVQAEFSDKSPVKDGYEILNACFDYHFTHNPKVFAFGEDVGFIGDVNQGMRGLQQKHGEGRVFDTGIREWTIMGQAIGLAMRGLRPIAEIQYLDYLYYCIAPLTDDLCTLRWRTNNLQAAPAIIRTRGHRLVGVWHAGSPMAAMLGSLRGMWICVPRNMTQAAGMYNTLLESDDPAIVVEVLNGYRFKEKLPNNIGTFRVPLGIPEVLRSGTEVTVITYGACVRIAEEAAVILAAGGIAVEIVDVQTLLPFDIPHLCVASLKKTNRVLFLDEDVPGGASAYMMQQVLDVQGGYRFLDAAPVTLAAKPHRTGYGQDGDYHSKPQAEDVVDAVMNLMAE
;
A
#
# COMPACT_ATOMS: atom_id res chain seq x y z
N VAL A 1 33.47 2.37 28.39
CA VAL A 1 33.66 1.00 28.90
C VAL A 1 32.82 0.87 30.14
N HIS A 2 31.58 0.39 30.03
CA HIS A 2 30.80 -0.07 31.18
C HIS A 2 30.51 -1.55 30.91
N THR A 3 31.14 -2.39 31.67
CA THR A 3 30.83 -3.81 31.79
C THR A 3 29.49 -3.96 32.47
N ALA A 4 28.42 -4.18 31.68
CA ALA A 4 27.16 -4.65 32.22
C ALA A 4 27.28 -6.14 32.48
N GLU A 5 27.31 -6.52 33.76
CA GLU A 5 27.19 -7.91 34.20
C GLU A 5 25.88 -8.49 33.63
N SER A 6 26.01 -9.52 32.80
CA SER A 6 24.89 -10.33 32.35
C SER A 6 24.30 -11.06 33.53
N LYS A 7 23.29 -10.50 34.20
CA LYS A 7 22.43 -11.25 35.09
C LYS A 7 21.67 -12.27 34.26
N ILE A 8 22.08 -13.54 34.35
CA ILE A 8 21.27 -14.69 33.95
C ILE A 8 19.96 -14.57 34.69
N LEU A 9 18.88 -14.23 33.95
CA LEU A 9 17.54 -14.20 34.54
C LEU A 9 17.18 -15.64 34.92
N GLU A 10 16.96 -15.88 36.22
CA GLU A 10 16.33 -17.13 36.67
C GLU A 10 15.02 -17.31 35.89
N LYS A 11 14.91 -18.41 35.15
CA LYS A 11 13.67 -18.78 34.44
C LYS A 11 12.56 -18.88 35.49
N LYS A 12 11.62 -17.95 35.47
CA LYS A 12 10.35 -18.13 36.17
C LYS A 12 9.50 -19.10 35.36
N PRO A 13 9.17 -20.27 35.88
CA PRO A 13 8.29 -21.19 35.21
C PRO A 13 6.93 -20.50 34.96
N LEU A 14 6.36 -20.70 33.76
CA LEU A 14 5.01 -20.21 33.48
C LEU A 14 4.04 -20.87 34.46
N THR A 15 3.21 -20.08 35.09
CA THR A 15 2.11 -20.57 35.93
C THR A 15 0.86 -20.66 35.07
N TRP A 16 0.31 -21.85 34.94
CA TRP A 16 -0.87 -22.11 34.15
C TRP A 16 -2.13 -21.85 34.98
N VAL A 17 -3.02 -20.97 34.46
CA VAL A 17 -4.35 -20.73 35.01
C VAL A 17 -5.35 -21.52 34.15
N LYS A 18 -6.07 -22.42 34.80
CA LYS A 18 -7.01 -23.34 34.13
C LYS A 18 -7.99 -22.62 33.20
N GLU A 19 -8.60 -21.57 33.70
CA GLU A 19 -9.61 -20.79 32.97
C GLU A 19 -9.02 -20.17 31.70
N GLU A 20 -7.80 -19.63 31.76
CA GLU A 20 -7.10 -19.05 30.60
C GLU A 20 -6.76 -20.14 29.58
N VAL A 21 -6.26 -21.28 30.03
CA VAL A 21 -5.91 -22.41 29.15
C VAL A 21 -7.15 -22.94 28.42
N LEU A 22 -8.30 -23.02 29.11
CA LEU A 22 -9.56 -23.47 28.50
C LEU A 22 -10.12 -22.42 27.52
N GLU A 23 -9.93 -21.14 27.77
CA GLU A 23 -10.30 -20.09 26.82
C GLU A 23 -9.38 -20.11 25.60
N ASP A 24 -8.08 -20.28 25.77
CA ASP A 24 -7.13 -20.46 24.66
C ASP A 24 -7.54 -21.64 23.76
N TYR A 25 -7.94 -22.76 24.38
CA TYR A 25 -8.45 -23.92 23.66
C TYR A 25 -9.76 -23.62 22.92
N ARG A 26 -10.69 -22.92 23.57
CA ARG A 26 -11.95 -22.50 22.94
C ARG A 26 -11.70 -21.64 21.70
N ILE A 27 -10.79 -20.65 21.77
CA ILE A 27 -10.40 -19.81 20.65
C ILE A 27 -9.81 -20.62 19.50
N CYS A 28 -8.89 -21.56 19.80
CA CYS A 28 -8.32 -22.46 18.80
C CYS A 28 -9.41 -23.26 18.06
N VAL A 29 -10.38 -23.79 18.82
CA VAL A 29 -11.49 -24.57 18.25
C VAL A 29 -12.43 -23.70 17.43
N LEU A 30 -12.79 -22.51 17.91
CA LEU A 30 -13.62 -21.55 17.15
C LEU A 30 -12.96 -21.20 15.80
N SER A 31 -11.66 -20.89 15.80
CA SER A 31 -10.91 -20.57 14.58
C SER A 31 -10.91 -21.75 13.60
N ARG A 32 -10.71 -22.97 14.08
CA ARG A 32 -10.76 -24.19 13.25
C ARG A 32 -12.16 -24.41 12.64
N GLU A 33 -13.21 -24.31 13.45
CA GLU A 33 -14.58 -24.46 12.97
C GLU A 33 -14.95 -23.37 11.97
N ALA A 34 -14.50 -22.12 12.16
CA ALA A 34 -14.67 -21.05 11.21
C ALA A 34 -13.96 -21.36 9.87
N SER A 35 -12.77 -21.94 9.91
CA SER A 35 -12.04 -22.40 8.71
C SER A 35 -12.81 -23.49 7.97
N ILE A 36 -13.36 -24.47 8.69
CA ILE A 36 -14.16 -25.58 8.13
C ILE A 36 -15.42 -25.03 7.47
N LEU A 37 -16.12 -24.13 8.15
CA LEU A 37 -17.35 -23.52 7.60
C LEU A 37 -17.04 -22.65 6.38
N SER A 38 -15.98 -21.81 6.42
CA SER A 38 -15.57 -20.99 5.28
C SER A 38 -15.30 -21.83 4.04
N ARG A 39 -14.61 -22.97 4.21
CA ARG A 39 -14.40 -23.92 3.10
C ARG A 39 -15.72 -24.47 2.56
N LYS A 40 -16.67 -24.84 3.44
CA LYS A 40 -17.97 -25.35 3.05
C LYS A 40 -18.79 -24.30 2.29
N GLU A 41 -18.78 -23.06 2.73
CA GLU A 41 -19.49 -21.94 2.08
C GLU A 41 -18.98 -21.70 0.66
N VAL A 42 -17.67 -21.77 0.44
CA VAL A 42 -17.09 -21.68 -0.91
C VAL A 42 -17.47 -22.87 -1.77
N LEU A 43 -17.36 -24.09 -1.25
CA LEU A 43 -17.72 -25.31 -2.00
C LEU A 43 -19.22 -25.40 -2.32
N SER A 44 -20.08 -24.76 -1.53
CA SER A 44 -21.52 -24.64 -1.81
C SER A 44 -21.88 -23.49 -2.75
N GLY A 45 -20.92 -22.65 -3.15
CA GLY A 45 -21.13 -21.51 -4.05
C GLY A 45 -21.65 -20.24 -3.37
N ARG A 46 -21.74 -20.20 -2.03
CA ARG A 46 -22.15 -18.99 -1.28
C ARG A 46 -21.04 -17.97 -1.12
N ALA A 47 -19.78 -18.38 -1.24
CA ALA A 47 -18.62 -17.51 -1.25
C ALA A 47 -17.71 -17.87 -2.44
N ASN A 48 -16.93 -16.90 -2.93
CA ASN A 48 -16.13 -17.10 -4.14
C ASN A 48 -14.81 -17.84 -3.87
N PHE A 49 -14.16 -17.50 -2.76
CA PHE A 49 -12.83 -18.02 -2.42
C PHE A 49 -12.56 -17.84 -0.94
N ALA A 50 -11.80 -18.74 -0.32
CA ALA A 50 -11.30 -18.57 1.03
C ALA A 50 -9.88 -19.07 1.18
N ILE A 51 -9.10 -18.32 1.94
CA ILE A 51 -7.83 -18.72 2.51
C ILE A 51 -8.11 -19.15 3.96
N ILE A 52 -7.40 -20.17 4.41
CA ILE A 52 -7.70 -20.87 5.65
C ILE A 52 -6.46 -20.90 6.53
N GLY A 53 -6.64 -20.59 7.81
CA GLY A 53 -5.56 -20.46 8.79
C GLY A 53 -5.31 -21.69 9.66
N ASP A 54 -5.85 -22.86 9.31
CA ASP A 54 -5.74 -24.08 10.09
C ASP A 54 -4.30 -24.56 10.33
N GLY A 55 -4.08 -25.18 11.47
CA GLY A 55 -2.77 -25.72 11.91
C GLY A 55 -1.86 -24.69 12.57
N LYS A 56 -2.28 -23.42 12.66
CA LYS A 56 -1.50 -22.33 13.24
C LYS A 56 -2.13 -21.76 14.52
N GLU A 57 -3.26 -22.34 14.92
CA GLU A 57 -4.08 -21.82 16.02
C GLU A 57 -3.30 -21.69 17.31
N LEU A 58 -2.60 -22.75 17.69
CA LEU A 58 -1.90 -22.83 18.96
C LEU A 58 -0.74 -21.82 19.04
N ALA A 59 0.05 -21.71 17.97
CA ALA A 59 1.15 -20.76 17.91
C ALA A 59 0.66 -19.29 17.93
N GLN A 60 -0.49 -19.02 17.33
CA GLN A 60 -1.07 -17.68 17.31
C GLN A 60 -1.68 -17.29 18.65
N VAL A 61 -2.29 -18.20 19.38
CA VAL A 61 -2.75 -17.96 20.75
C VAL A 61 -1.55 -17.70 21.68
N ALA A 62 -0.48 -18.50 21.56
CA ALA A 62 0.75 -18.29 22.33
C ALA A 62 1.39 -16.91 22.00
N MET A 63 1.40 -16.50 20.75
CA MET A 63 1.83 -15.17 20.33
C MET A 63 0.96 -14.08 20.98
N ALA A 64 -0.37 -14.23 20.98
CA ALA A 64 -1.29 -13.27 21.56
C ALA A 64 -1.03 -13.02 23.06
N LYS A 65 -0.62 -14.05 23.82
CA LYS A 65 -0.26 -13.93 25.24
C LYS A 65 0.97 -13.04 25.50
N ALA A 66 1.87 -12.93 24.53
CA ALA A 66 3.05 -12.05 24.61
C ALA A 66 2.79 -10.63 24.11
N TRP A 67 1.64 -10.38 23.53
CA TRP A 67 1.28 -9.10 22.92
C TRP A 67 0.91 -8.07 23.97
N ARG A 68 1.35 -6.81 23.78
CA ARG A 68 0.97 -5.66 24.60
C ARG A 68 0.29 -4.59 23.75
N LYS A 69 -0.52 -3.75 24.38
CA LYS A 69 -1.00 -2.52 23.72
C LYS A 69 0.20 -1.70 23.26
N GLY A 70 0.08 -1.07 22.11
CA GLY A 70 1.20 -0.40 21.43
C GLY A 70 1.91 -1.29 20.40
N ASP A 71 1.93 -2.60 20.58
CA ASP A 71 2.54 -3.50 19.59
C ASP A 71 1.84 -3.45 18.24
N HIS A 72 2.61 -3.77 17.20
CA HIS A 72 2.14 -3.75 15.82
C HIS A 72 2.22 -5.13 15.19
N ARG A 73 1.28 -5.43 14.30
CA ARG A 73 1.35 -6.62 13.44
C ARG A 73 1.56 -6.21 11.99
N ALA A 74 2.50 -6.86 11.32
CA ALA A 74 2.58 -6.93 9.88
C ALA A 74 2.50 -8.41 9.47
N GLY A 75 1.29 -8.91 9.32
CA GLY A 75 1.04 -10.31 9.09
C GLY A 75 0.53 -10.61 7.70
N TYR A 76 0.04 -11.83 7.55
CA TYR A 76 -0.58 -12.29 6.32
C TYR A 76 -1.88 -13.03 6.61
N TYR A 77 -2.59 -13.36 5.60
CA TYR A 77 -3.97 -13.85 5.56
C TYR A 77 -4.26 -15.18 6.31
N ARG A 78 -3.37 -15.70 7.16
CA ARG A 78 -3.63 -16.90 7.98
C ARG A 78 -3.64 -16.63 9.48
N ASP A 79 -3.59 -15.38 9.89
CA ASP A 79 -3.47 -14.98 11.29
C ASP A 79 -4.82 -14.78 12.01
N GLN A 80 -5.89 -15.39 11.51
CA GLN A 80 -7.24 -15.22 12.06
C GLN A 80 -7.33 -15.54 13.56
N THR A 81 -6.62 -16.58 14.03
CA THR A 81 -6.67 -16.98 15.43
C THR A 81 -6.04 -15.92 16.34
N LEU A 82 -4.94 -15.28 15.89
CA LEU A 82 -4.33 -14.17 16.60
C LEU A 82 -5.33 -13.01 16.77
N ILE A 83 -6.01 -12.63 15.69
CA ILE A 83 -6.98 -11.53 15.72
C ILE A 83 -8.18 -11.84 16.62
N MET A 84 -8.65 -13.09 16.62
CA MET A 84 -9.68 -13.57 17.55
C MET A 84 -9.19 -13.55 19.01
N ALA A 85 -7.97 -14.01 19.27
CA ALA A 85 -7.39 -14.05 20.60
C ALA A 85 -7.17 -12.66 21.20
N LEU A 86 -6.89 -11.67 20.36
CA LEU A 86 -6.79 -10.25 20.76
C LEU A 86 -8.16 -9.56 20.90
N GLY A 87 -9.27 -10.25 20.57
CA GLY A 87 -10.62 -9.70 20.64
C GLY A 87 -10.91 -8.61 19.60
N LEU A 88 -10.21 -8.65 18.45
CA LEU A 88 -10.27 -7.60 17.41
C LEU A 88 -11.23 -7.93 16.27
N THR A 89 -11.90 -9.07 16.33
CA THR A 89 -12.92 -9.48 15.38
C THR A 89 -13.95 -10.38 16.05
N THR A 90 -15.16 -10.34 15.53
CA THR A 90 -16.23 -11.29 15.82
C THR A 90 -16.33 -12.33 14.70
N LEU A 91 -16.95 -13.45 14.96
CA LEU A 91 -17.23 -14.46 13.93
C LEU A 91 -18.11 -13.89 12.79
N GLU A 92 -19.07 -13.03 13.13
CA GLU A 92 -19.95 -12.41 12.14
C GLU A 92 -19.18 -11.48 11.19
N GLU A 93 -18.24 -10.70 11.69
CA GLU A 93 -17.37 -9.82 10.88
C GLU A 93 -16.46 -10.64 9.95
N MET A 94 -15.91 -11.75 10.45
CA MET A 94 -15.12 -12.67 9.63
C MET A 94 -15.93 -13.25 8.46
N PHE A 95 -17.16 -13.68 8.72
CA PHE A 95 -18.05 -14.19 7.67
C PHE A 95 -18.58 -13.07 6.77
N ALA A 96 -18.81 -11.88 7.28
CA ALA A 96 -19.13 -10.71 6.44
C ALA A 96 -18.04 -10.44 5.41
N GLN A 97 -16.78 -10.48 5.82
CA GLN A 97 -15.65 -10.35 4.91
C GLN A 97 -15.60 -11.51 3.89
N LEU A 98 -15.88 -12.74 4.31
CA LEU A 98 -15.94 -13.90 3.41
C LEU A 98 -17.00 -13.73 2.30
N TYR A 99 -18.16 -13.14 2.63
CA TYR A 99 -19.24 -12.88 1.68
C TYR A 99 -19.05 -11.57 0.89
N GLY A 100 -18.05 -10.76 1.23
CA GLY A 100 -17.82 -9.45 0.62
C GLY A 100 -18.92 -8.45 0.96
N ASP A 101 -19.48 -8.51 2.16
CA ASP A 101 -20.56 -7.62 2.65
C ASP A 101 -19.98 -6.26 3.09
N PRO A 102 -20.20 -5.16 2.32
CA PRO A 102 -19.65 -3.86 2.68
C PRO A 102 -20.16 -3.30 4.01
N ALA A 103 -21.36 -3.72 4.42
CA ALA A 103 -21.99 -3.23 5.65
C ALA A 103 -21.48 -3.97 6.89
N GLY A 104 -21.03 -5.20 6.73
CA GLY A 104 -20.63 -6.05 7.83
C GLY A 104 -19.13 -6.28 7.97
N ASP A 105 -18.32 -5.94 6.96
CA ASP A 105 -16.87 -6.02 6.99
C ASP A 105 -16.26 -4.70 7.51
N PRO A 106 -15.78 -4.65 8.77
CA PRO A 106 -15.21 -3.44 9.32
C PRO A 106 -13.79 -3.15 8.83
N PHE A 107 -13.11 -4.12 8.23
CA PHE A 107 -11.70 -4.04 7.87
C PHE A 107 -11.46 -3.44 6.49
N SER A 108 -12.35 -3.74 5.54
CA SER A 108 -12.18 -3.33 4.15
C SER A 108 -13.47 -2.87 3.44
N ARG A 109 -14.63 -3.01 4.06
CA ARG A 109 -15.95 -2.81 3.44
C ARG A 109 -16.14 -3.66 2.18
N GLY A 110 -15.76 -4.94 2.26
CA GLY A 110 -15.92 -5.88 1.16
C GLY A 110 -14.91 -5.71 0.01
N ARG A 111 -13.83 -4.92 0.21
CA ARG A 111 -12.80 -4.70 -0.82
C ARG A 111 -11.73 -5.79 -0.84
N GLN A 112 -11.51 -6.47 0.29
CA GLN A 112 -10.55 -7.56 0.42
C GLN A 112 -11.25 -8.88 0.69
N MET A 113 -10.58 -9.99 0.35
CA MET A 113 -11.05 -11.33 0.67
C MET A 113 -10.95 -11.62 2.17
N ASN A 114 -11.49 -12.76 2.60
CA ASN A 114 -11.46 -13.17 3.99
C ASN A 114 -10.04 -13.16 4.61
N CYS A 115 -9.99 -13.00 5.93
CA CYS A 115 -8.76 -12.97 6.73
C CYS A 115 -7.77 -11.84 6.39
N HIS A 116 -8.24 -10.73 5.81
CA HIS A 116 -7.48 -9.51 5.61
C HIS A 116 -7.92 -8.47 6.65
N PHE A 117 -7.25 -8.44 7.77
CA PHE A 117 -7.62 -7.62 8.92
C PHE A 117 -6.89 -6.28 8.92
N ALA A 118 -7.50 -5.27 9.53
CA ALA A 118 -6.91 -3.96 9.77
C ALA A 118 -7.57 -3.29 10.98
N THR A 119 -6.80 -2.56 11.78
CA THR A 119 -7.36 -1.64 12.79
C THR A 119 -7.17 -0.20 12.37
N ALA A 120 -7.90 0.73 12.98
CA ALA A 120 -7.81 2.14 12.63
C ALA A 120 -6.52 2.77 13.17
N PHE A 121 -5.67 3.29 12.27
CA PHE A 121 -4.48 4.08 12.58
C PHE A 121 -4.73 5.58 12.46
N ILE A 122 -5.76 5.95 11.72
CA ILE A 122 -6.21 7.34 11.59
C ILE A 122 -7.70 7.45 11.95
N ASP A 123 -8.08 8.61 12.41
CA ASP A 123 -9.47 9.00 12.62
C ASP A 123 -10.12 9.53 11.35
N GLY A 124 -11.43 9.80 11.39
CA GLY A 124 -12.17 10.34 10.24
C GLY A 124 -11.71 11.74 9.77
N LYS A 125 -10.82 12.42 10.52
CA LYS A 125 -10.25 13.73 10.18
C LYS A 125 -8.80 13.64 9.66
N GLY A 126 -8.26 12.42 9.52
CA GLY A 126 -6.88 12.17 9.09
C GLY A 126 -5.84 12.38 10.21
N GLY A 127 -6.27 12.43 11.48
CA GLY A 127 -5.39 12.41 12.65
C GLY A 127 -5.00 10.98 13.01
N PHE A 128 -3.76 10.76 13.49
CA PHE A 128 -3.37 9.45 14.00
C PHE A 128 -4.07 9.15 15.33
N THR A 129 -4.51 7.90 15.50
CA THR A 129 -5.08 7.39 16.76
C THR A 129 -3.99 7.23 17.83
N ALA A 130 -4.41 7.04 19.08
CA ALA A 130 -3.48 6.80 20.20
C ALA A 130 -2.90 5.37 20.14
N GLN A 131 -2.00 5.11 19.18
CA GLN A 131 -1.46 3.78 18.88
C GLN A 131 -0.86 3.09 20.11
N LYS A 132 -0.27 3.83 21.05
CA LYS A 132 0.32 3.27 22.28
C LYS A 132 -0.68 2.51 23.17
N ASP A 133 -1.98 2.85 23.06
CA ASP A 133 -3.05 2.30 23.90
C ASP A 133 -3.90 1.25 23.19
N LEU A 134 -3.57 0.94 21.93
CA LEU A 134 -4.33 0.06 21.05
C LEU A 134 -3.52 -1.18 20.63
N TYR A 135 -4.20 -2.20 20.14
CA TYR A 135 -3.60 -3.28 19.37
C TYR A 135 -3.58 -2.85 17.89
N ASN A 136 -2.39 -2.74 17.31
CA ASN A 136 -2.22 -2.14 15.99
C ASN A 136 -2.00 -3.21 14.92
N ILE A 137 -3.04 -3.50 14.16
CA ILE A 137 -3.01 -4.48 13.07
C ILE A 137 -2.92 -3.73 11.75
N THR A 138 -1.77 -3.82 11.08
CA THR A 138 -1.64 -3.27 9.73
C THR A 138 -2.34 -4.16 8.71
N SER A 139 -2.95 -3.55 7.71
CA SER A 139 -3.73 -4.25 6.69
C SER A 139 -2.91 -5.32 5.98
N ASP A 140 -3.47 -6.51 5.90
CA ASP A 140 -2.86 -7.61 5.16
C ASP A 140 -2.77 -7.30 3.67
N ILE A 141 -1.76 -7.90 3.03
CA ILE A 141 -1.61 -7.95 1.58
C ILE A 141 -1.38 -9.40 1.16
N ALA A 142 -1.93 -9.77 0.01
CA ALA A 142 -1.84 -11.14 -0.50
C ALA A 142 -0.52 -11.47 -1.22
N PRO A 143 0.19 -10.53 -1.87
CA PRO A 143 1.49 -10.81 -2.48
C PRO A 143 2.46 -11.40 -1.48
N THR A 144 3.14 -12.48 -1.91
CA THR A 144 4.03 -13.29 -1.07
C THR A 144 5.18 -12.46 -0.50
N ALA A 145 5.37 -12.52 0.83
CA ALA A 145 6.35 -11.73 1.57
C ALA A 145 6.21 -10.19 1.49
N GLY A 146 5.13 -9.65 0.90
CA GLY A 146 4.96 -8.21 0.72
C GLY A 146 4.93 -7.41 2.03
N GLN A 147 4.51 -8.03 3.14
CA GLN A 147 4.41 -7.39 4.45
C GLN A 147 5.76 -7.21 5.17
N VAL A 148 6.81 -7.98 4.79
CA VAL A 148 8.04 -8.03 5.61
C VAL A 148 8.82 -6.73 5.60
N ALA A 149 8.88 -6.02 4.47
CA ALA A 149 9.56 -4.73 4.39
C ALA A 149 8.88 -3.67 5.28
N ARG A 150 7.54 -3.61 5.26
CA ARG A 150 6.78 -2.73 6.16
C ARG A 150 6.97 -3.10 7.62
N ALA A 151 7.06 -4.39 7.95
CA ALA A 151 7.34 -4.86 9.30
C ALA A 151 8.65 -4.28 9.84
N LEU A 152 9.70 -4.24 9.01
CA LEU A 152 10.96 -3.59 9.34
C LEU A 152 10.75 -2.12 9.70
N GLY A 153 9.97 -1.40 8.89
CA GLY A 153 9.69 0.04 9.10
C GLY A 153 8.90 0.31 10.36
N LEU A 154 7.92 -0.53 10.70
CA LEU A 154 7.15 -0.42 11.95
C LEU A 154 8.05 -0.65 13.17
N ALA A 155 8.92 -1.65 13.13
CA ALA A 155 9.90 -1.90 14.18
C ALA A 155 10.95 -0.78 14.26
N PHE A 156 11.36 -0.24 13.12
CA PHE A 156 12.30 0.87 13.07
C PHE A 156 11.74 2.15 13.68
N ALA A 157 10.43 2.38 13.55
CA ALA A 157 9.76 3.49 14.23
C ALA A 157 9.90 3.38 15.75
N SER A 158 9.76 2.19 16.35
CA SER A 158 9.98 1.99 17.80
C SER A 158 11.40 2.38 18.21
N LYS A 159 12.40 2.04 17.39
CA LYS A 159 13.78 2.49 17.63
C LYS A 159 13.87 4.02 17.60
N LYS A 160 13.23 4.68 16.64
CA LYS A 160 13.23 6.15 16.54
C LYS A 160 12.51 6.82 17.72
N TYR A 161 11.42 6.27 18.18
CA TYR A 161 10.74 6.72 19.40
C TYR A 161 11.58 6.55 20.66
N ARG A 162 12.42 5.52 20.73
CA ARG A 162 13.38 5.35 21.84
C ARG A 162 14.53 6.35 21.75
N GLU A 163 15.04 6.61 20.55
CA GLU A 163 16.13 7.57 20.31
C GLU A 163 15.68 9.03 20.52
N TYR A 164 14.39 9.33 20.27
CA TYR A 164 13.80 10.67 20.33
C TYR A 164 12.51 10.68 21.17
N PRO A 165 12.60 10.59 22.51
CA PRO A 165 11.40 10.47 23.36
C PRO A 165 10.43 11.64 23.27
N GLU A 166 10.90 12.82 22.85
CA GLU A 166 10.10 14.03 22.68
C GLU A 166 9.04 13.92 21.59
N ILE A 167 9.16 12.95 20.65
CA ILE A 167 8.20 12.75 19.58
C ILE A 167 7.16 11.65 19.87
N ASN A 168 7.24 10.97 21.02
CA ASN A 168 6.38 9.83 21.36
C ASN A 168 4.89 10.17 21.36
N GLY A 169 4.48 11.18 22.09
CA GLY A 169 3.08 11.60 22.20
C GLY A 169 2.13 10.44 22.52
N ASP A 170 1.10 10.27 21.70
CA ASP A 170 0.16 9.16 21.78
C ASP A 170 0.51 7.96 20.87
N LEU A 171 1.68 7.99 20.26
CA LEU A 171 2.06 7.01 19.24
C LEU A 171 2.95 5.89 19.78
N SER A 172 3.70 6.14 20.88
CA SER A 172 4.66 5.17 21.42
C SER A 172 4.80 5.22 22.93
N GLN A 173 5.09 4.08 23.54
CA GLN A 173 5.51 3.93 24.94
C GLN A 173 7.04 3.81 25.00
N ASN A 174 7.73 4.90 24.72
CA ASN A 174 9.21 4.98 24.72
C ASN A 174 9.91 3.98 23.79
N GLY A 175 9.25 3.59 22.70
CA GLY A 175 9.83 2.65 21.74
C GLY A 175 9.94 1.22 22.22
N GLU A 176 9.14 0.78 23.19
CA GLU A 176 9.13 -0.60 23.68
C GLU A 176 8.29 -1.55 22.80
N GLU A 177 7.54 -0.98 21.86
CA GLU A 177 6.63 -1.74 21.01
C GLU A 177 7.38 -2.68 20.06
N ILE A 178 6.89 -3.90 19.95
CA ILE A 178 7.38 -4.91 19.02
C ILE A 178 6.53 -4.87 17.74
N CYS A 179 7.16 -5.06 16.59
CA CYS A 179 6.45 -5.47 15.39
C CYS A 179 6.50 -6.99 15.25
N PHE A 180 5.35 -7.64 15.37
CA PHE A 180 5.17 -9.05 15.09
C PHE A 180 4.88 -9.23 13.59
N CYS A 181 5.79 -9.89 12.90
CA CYS A 181 5.66 -10.24 11.50
C CYS A 181 5.43 -11.74 11.37
N THR A 182 4.47 -12.16 10.57
CA THR A 182 4.18 -13.56 10.30
C THR A 182 4.37 -13.86 8.81
N ILE A 183 4.91 -15.04 8.51
CA ILE A 183 5.21 -15.48 7.15
C ILE A 183 5.20 -17.01 7.05
N GLY A 184 4.80 -17.55 5.91
CA GLY A 184 4.95 -18.98 5.62
C GLY A 184 6.39 -19.33 5.25
N ASP A 185 6.81 -20.56 5.50
CA ASP A 185 8.16 -21.07 5.19
C ASP A 185 8.51 -20.93 3.70
N ALA A 186 7.62 -21.29 2.80
CA ALA A 186 7.84 -21.13 1.37
C ALA A 186 8.03 -19.68 0.94
N SER A 187 7.35 -18.75 1.60
CA SER A 187 7.48 -17.31 1.34
C SER A 187 8.84 -16.74 1.75
N THR A 188 9.61 -17.45 2.57
CA THR A 188 10.99 -17.07 2.91
C THR A 188 11.96 -17.20 1.73
N SER A 189 11.52 -17.79 0.61
CA SER A 189 12.31 -17.85 -0.63
C SER A 189 12.37 -16.51 -1.36
N GLU A 190 11.46 -15.57 -1.06
CA GLU A 190 11.44 -14.24 -1.69
C GLU A 190 12.63 -13.38 -1.25
N GLY A 191 13.22 -12.64 -2.22
CA GLY A 191 14.34 -11.73 -1.95
C GLY A 191 14.04 -10.69 -0.88
N ALA A 192 12.81 -10.20 -0.82
CA ALA A 192 12.33 -9.25 0.19
C ALA A 192 12.52 -9.76 1.63
N PHE A 193 12.33 -11.06 1.87
CA PHE A 193 12.55 -11.67 3.18
C PHE A 193 14.03 -11.60 3.57
N TRP A 194 14.95 -12.02 2.70
CA TRP A 194 16.39 -12.01 2.95
C TRP A 194 16.93 -10.61 3.19
N GLU A 195 16.50 -9.67 2.37
CA GLU A 195 16.85 -8.26 2.53
C GLU A 195 16.35 -7.71 3.87
N THR A 196 15.10 -8.03 4.25
CA THR A 196 14.51 -7.59 5.52
C THR A 196 15.25 -8.17 6.73
N VAL A 197 15.58 -9.47 6.72
CA VAL A 197 16.30 -10.11 7.84
C VAL A 197 17.69 -9.51 8.00
N ASN A 198 18.41 -9.30 6.89
CA ASN A 198 19.71 -8.63 6.91
C ASN A 198 19.60 -7.20 7.43
N ALA A 199 18.64 -6.43 6.92
CA ALA A 199 18.39 -5.06 7.35
C ALA A 199 18.02 -4.98 8.85
N ALA A 200 17.20 -5.89 9.36
CA ALA A 200 16.84 -5.96 10.77
C ALA A 200 18.06 -6.22 11.66
N GLY A 201 18.93 -7.15 11.24
CA GLY A 201 20.20 -7.43 11.92
C GLY A 201 21.14 -6.26 11.97
N VAL A 202 21.24 -5.48 10.88
CA VAL A 202 22.05 -4.25 10.82
C VAL A 202 21.45 -3.14 11.68
N LEU A 203 20.14 -2.94 11.58
CA LEU A 203 19.45 -1.82 12.24
C LEU A 203 19.20 -2.06 13.72
N GLN A 204 19.20 -3.31 14.19
CA GLN A 204 18.85 -3.68 15.56
C GLN A 204 17.51 -3.06 15.97
N VAL A 205 16.43 -3.69 15.52
CA VAL A 205 15.05 -3.19 15.69
C VAL A 205 14.17 -4.27 16.31
N PRO A 206 13.13 -3.93 17.08
CA PRO A 206 12.25 -4.90 17.74
C PRO A 206 11.29 -5.56 16.73
N LEU A 207 11.85 -6.37 15.83
CA LEU A 207 11.14 -7.13 14.80
C LEU A 207 11.13 -8.62 15.15
N SER A 208 9.95 -9.17 15.42
CA SER A 208 9.74 -10.61 15.67
C SER A 208 9.16 -11.24 14.40
N ILE A 209 9.93 -12.08 13.71
CA ILE A 209 9.47 -12.78 12.51
C ILE A 209 9.13 -14.22 12.88
N SER A 210 7.85 -14.59 12.85
CA SER A 210 7.38 -15.95 13.04
C SER A 210 7.17 -16.63 11.68
N VAL A 211 7.93 -17.71 11.45
CA VAL A 211 7.84 -18.50 10.21
C VAL A 211 7.00 -19.76 10.49
N TRP A 212 5.85 -19.86 9.82
CA TRP A 212 4.97 -21.03 9.89
C TRP A 212 5.44 -22.10 8.89
N ASP A 213 6.17 -23.14 9.36
CA ASP A 213 6.73 -24.19 8.51
C ASP A 213 5.77 -25.38 8.42
N ASP A 214 4.94 -25.41 7.38
CA ASP A 214 4.11 -26.55 7.02
C ASP A 214 4.79 -27.45 5.96
N GLY A 215 5.95 -27.07 5.48
CA GLY A 215 6.78 -27.81 4.53
C GLY A 215 6.37 -27.68 3.07
N TYR A 216 5.45 -26.76 2.72
CA TYR A 216 4.93 -26.63 1.36
C TYR A 216 4.66 -25.18 0.96
N GLY A 217 4.96 -24.83 -0.31
CA GLY A 217 4.45 -23.64 -0.98
C GLY A 217 3.33 -24.04 -1.94
N ILE A 218 2.07 -23.99 -1.50
CA ILE A 218 0.91 -24.62 -2.13
C ILE A 218 1.13 -26.14 -2.23
N SER A 219 1.74 -26.63 -3.29
CA SER A 219 2.07 -28.02 -3.55
C SER A 219 3.56 -28.33 -3.64
N VAL A 220 4.41 -27.28 -3.65
CA VAL A 220 5.86 -27.40 -3.83
C VAL A 220 6.54 -27.64 -2.49
N PRO A 221 7.20 -28.82 -2.29
CA PRO A 221 7.88 -29.12 -1.03
C PRO A 221 9.04 -28.18 -0.72
N LYS A 222 9.32 -27.96 0.56
CA LYS A 222 10.38 -27.05 1.05
C LYS A 222 11.78 -27.34 0.51
N LYS A 223 12.07 -28.57 0.07
CA LYS A 223 13.36 -28.93 -0.57
C LYS A 223 13.65 -28.11 -1.84
N TYR A 224 12.62 -27.53 -2.47
CA TYR A 224 12.76 -26.64 -3.61
C TYR A 224 12.69 -25.16 -3.23
N GLN A 225 12.38 -24.85 -1.97
CA GLN A 225 12.18 -23.49 -1.47
C GLN A 225 13.43 -22.97 -0.73
N THR A 226 13.98 -23.76 0.18
CA THR A 226 14.97 -23.27 1.13
C THR A 226 16.17 -24.22 1.22
N THR A 227 17.36 -23.67 1.11
CA THR A 227 18.62 -24.37 1.36
C THR A 227 18.59 -25.02 2.75
N LYS A 228 19.10 -26.26 2.86
CA LYS A 228 19.04 -27.13 4.06
C LYS A 228 17.61 -27.52 4.48
N GLU A 229 16.59 -27.20 3.69
CA GLU A 229 15.18 -27.43 4.02
C GLU A 229 14.77 -26.84 5.38
N SER A 230 15.49 -25.84 5.87
CA SER A 230 15.29 -25.20 7.15
C SER A 230 15.75 -23.75 7.14
N ILE A 231 14.84 -22.82 7.33
CA ILE A 231 15.17 -21.39 7.32
C ILE A 231 16.04 -21.00 8.53
N SER A 232 15.81 -21.58 9.70
CA SER A 232 16.64 -21.32 10.89
C SER A 232 18.08 -21.80 10.70
N GLU A 233 18.30 -22.93 10.01
CA GLU A 233 19.64 -23.38 9.68
C GLU A 233 20.29 -22.60 8.55
N ALA A 234 19.51 -22.19 7.56
CA ALA A 234 19.99 -21.35 6.44
C ALA A 234 20.50 -19.99 6.95
N LEU A 235 19.82 -19.43 7.96
CA LEU A 235 20.16 -18.14 8.58
C LEU A 235 21.14 -18.26 9.78
N SER A 236 21.65 -19.44 10.10
CA SER A 236 22.48 -19.66 11.30
C SER A 236 23.71 -18.74 11.38
N GLY A 237 24.25 -18.32 10.24
CA GLY A 237 25.36 -17.36 10.17
C GLY A 237 25.01 -15.93 10.56
N MET A 238 23.73 -15.59 10.65
CA MET A 238 23.25 -14.27 11.12
C MET A 238 22.94 -14.24 12.61
N LYS A 239 22.99 -15.40 13.29
CA LYS A 239 22.76 -15.48 14.72
C LYS A 239 23.87 -14.77 15.49
N GLY A 240 23.49 -13.95 16.47
CA GLY A 240 24.44 -13.19 17.27
C GLY A 240 23.82 -12.69 18.58
N GLU A 241 24.68 -12.04 19.38
CA GLU A 241 24.27 -11.38 20.62
C GLU A 241 23.55 -10.04 20.33
N PRO A 242 22.85 -9.45 21.33
CA PRO A 242 22.27 -8.13 21.18
C PRO A 242 23.29 -7.10 20.70
N GLY A 243 22.93 -6.35 19.64
CA GLY A 243 23.80 -5.38 18.99
C GLY A 243 24.65 -5.95 17.84
N ALA A 244 24.65 -7.26 17.61
CA ALA A 244 25.53 -7.91 16.63
C ALA A 244 24.89 -9.10 15.90
N GLY A 245 23.62 -9.02 15.57
CA GLY A 245 22.93 -10.07 14.82
C GLY A 245 21.49 -10.26 15.25
N ILE A 246 20.91 -11.40 14.88
CA ILE A 246 19.53 -11.74 15.18
C ILE A 246 19.46 -12.92 16.16
N GLU A 247 18.42 -12.97 16.97
CA GLU A 247 18.09 -14.18 17.72
C GLU A 247 17.38 -15.18 16.80
N ILE A 248 17.74 -16.46 16.87
CA ILE A 248 17.09 -17.52 16.11
C ILE A 248 16.67 -18.61 17.08
N ARG A 249 15.36 -18.88 17.15
CA ARG A 249 14.76 -19.90 18.00
C ARG A 249 13.79 -20.77 17.21
N THR A 250 13.57 -21.97 17.70
CA THR A 250 12.65 -22.95 17.10
C THR A 250 11.68 -23.46 18.15
N ALA A 251 10.45 -23.82 17.74
CA ALA A 251 9.48 -24.55 18.54
C ALA A 251 8.58 -25.41 17.64
N LYS A 252 7.94 -26.41 18.21
CA LYS A 252 6.97 -27.25 17.50
C LYS A 252 5.58 -26.60 17.54
N ALA A 253 4.89 -26.53 16.41
CA ALA A 253 3.58 -25.88 16.27
C ALA A 253 2.48 -26.51 17.15
N TRP A 254 2.68 -27.73 17.57
CA TRP A 254 1.74 -28.51 18.39
C TRP A 254 2.08 -28.54 19.88
N ASN A 255 3.17 -27.88 20.31
CA ASN A 255 3.65 -27.89 21.71
C ASN A 255 3.31 -26.56 22.40
N TYR A 256 2.15 -26.50 23.05
CA TYR A 256 1.64 -25.29 23.68
C TYR A 256 2.59 -24.65 24.73
N PRO A 257 3.13 -25.38 25.71
CA PRO A 257 4.07 -24.80 26.67
C PRO A 257 5.31 -24.19 26.03
N GLU A 258 5.92 -24.92 25.11
CA GLU A 258 7.13 -24.49 24.40
C GLU A 258 6.87 -23.19 23.61
N LEU A 259 5.72 -23.08 22.94
CA LEU A 259 5.31 -21.88 22.21
C LEU A 259 5.11 -20.68 23.15
N CYS A 260 4.42 -20.88 24.27
CA CYS A 260 4.19 -19.81 25.25
C CYS A 260 5.51 -19.31 25.87
N GLU A 261 6.43 -20.21 26.22
CA GLU A 261 7.77 -19.84 26.71
C GLU A 261 8.55 -19.10 25.63
N LEU A 262 8.56 -19.60 24.41
CA LEU A 262 9.26 -19.00 23.29
C LEU A 262 8.85 -17.54 23.09
N TYR A 263 7.54 -17.27 22.96
CA TYR A 263 7.04 -15.91 22.73
C TYR A 263 7.25 -15.00 23.94
N ALA A 264 7.01 -15.48 25.14
CA ALA A 264 7.18 -14.68 26.37
C ALA A 264 8.64 -14.24 26.55
N GLU A 265 9.59 -15.19 26.50
CA GLU A 265 11.01 -14.90 26.70
C GLU A 265 11.57 -13.99 25.59
N THR A 266 11.28 -14.32 24.33
CA THR A 266 11.80 -13.54 23.20
C THR A 266 11.24 -12.13 23.18
N SER A 267 9.94 -11.96 23.40
CA SER A 267 9.32 -10.62 23.40
C SER A 267 9.86 -9.77 24.55
N GLU A 268 10.03 -10.32 25.76
CA GLU A 268 10.57 -9.58 26.90
C GLU A 268 12.03 -9.15 26.68
N ALA A 269 12.85 -10.01 26.08
CA ALA A 269 14.22 -9.66 25.69
C ALA A 269 14.24 -8.57 24.61
N MET A 270 13.41 -8.71 23.59
CA MET A 270 13.33 -7.79 22.46
C MET A 270 12.90 -6.38 22.88
N ARG A 271 11.93 -6.24 23.80
CA ARG A 271 11.54 -4.94 24.34
C ARG A 271 12.69 -4.20 25.01
N ARG A 272 13.61 -4.90 25.64
CA ARG A 272 14.80 -4.29 26.30
C ARG A 272 15.92 -4.00 25.31
N THR A 273 16.23 -4.94 24.42
CA THR A 273 17.47 -4.92 23.62
C THR A 273 17.26 -4.37 22.22
N HIS A 274 16.05 -4.41 21.68
CA HIS A 274 15.74 -4.21 20.26
C HIS A 274 16.43 -5.23 19.32
N GLN A 275 16.96 -6.33 19.85
CA GLN A 275 17.49 -7.39 19.00
C GLN A 275 16.35 -8.05 18.21
N PRO A 276 16.42 -8.12 16.88
CA PRO A 276 15.40 -8.80 16.09
C PRO A 276 15.47 -10.32 16.30
N ALA A 277 14.34 -11.01 16.12
CA ALA A 277 14.27 -12.44 16.28
C ALA A 277 13.56 -13.13 15.11
N LEU A 278 14.09 -14.29 14.72
CA LEU A 278 13.44 -15.25 13.85
C LEU A 278 12.94 -16.43 14.70
N LEU A 279 11.63 -16.63 14.72
CA LEU A 279 10.96 -17.72 15.43
C LEU A 279 10.48 -18.75 14.39
N HIS A 280 11.21 -19.84 14.22
CA HIS A 280 10.87 -20.90 13.27
C HIS A 280 9.93 -21.92 13.91
N ILE A 281 8.65 -21.80 13.63
CA ILE A 281 7.60 -22.67 14.14
C ILE A 281 7.46 -23.88 13.21
N GLN A 282 8.03 -24.97 13.62
CA GLN A 282 8.21 -26.19 12.84
C GLN A 282 7.00 -27.14 12.96
N GLU A 283 6.85 -28.01 11.97
CA GLU A 283 5.83 -29.08 11.97
C GLU A 283 4.39 -28.55 12.05
N VAL A 284 4.13 -27.43 11.39
CA VAL A 284 2.76 -26.95 11.22
C VAL A 284 1.97 -27.97 10.38
N THR A 285 0.77 -28.32 10.85
CA THR A 285 -0.12 -29.25 10.18
C THR A 285 -1.29 -28.49 9.54
N GLN A 286 -1.39 -28.50 8.21
CA GLN A 286 -2.41 -27.76 7.46
C GLN A 286 -3.37 -28.74 6.80
N GLN A 287 -4.34 -29.25 7.59
CA GLN A 287 -5.26 -30.34 7.20
C GLN A 287 -6.30 -29.94 6.15
N LEU A 288 -6.66 -28.66 6.07
CA LEU A 288 -7.62 -28.16 5.08
C LEU A 288 -6.94 -27.76 3.76
N GLY A 289 -5.61 -27.86 3.69
CA GLY A 289 -4.80 -27.50 2.53
C GLY A 289 -4.58 -25.98 2.40
N HIS A 290 -3.98 -25.57 1.29
CA HIS A 290 -3.55 -24.18 1.09
C HIS A 290 -4.73 -23.20 1.02
N SER A 291 -5.78 -23.55 0.29
CA SER A 291 -6.97 -22.74 0.08
C SER A 291 -8.15 -23.60 -0.40
N THR A 292 -9.26 -22.95 -0.70
CA THR A 292 -10.45 -23.64 -1.24
C THR A 292 -10.31 -24.07 -2.70
N SER A 293 -9.26 -23.64 -3.40
CA SER A 293 -9.06 -23.95 -4.83
C SER A 293 -8.42 -25.32 -5.11
N GLY A 294 -7.95 -26.04 -4.08
CA GLY A 294 -7.24 -27.30 -4.25
C GLY A 294 -7.48 -28.34 -3.17
N ASP A 295 -7.10 -29.59 -3.49
CA ASP A 295 -7.09 -30.69 -2.56
C ASP A 295 -5.65 -31.11 -2.26
N HIS A 296 -5.21 -30.97 -1.02
CA HIS A 296 -3.85 -31.26 -0.58
C HIS A 296 -3.48 -32.75 -0.71
N ARG A 297 -4.46 -33.66 -0.76
CA ARG A 297 -4.25 -35.10 -0.99
C ARG A 297 -3.66 -35.42 -2.37
N ARG A 298 -3.65 -34.45 -3.29
CA ARG A 298 -3.00 -34.61 -4.60
C ARG A 298 -1.47 -34.55 -4.55
N TYR A 299 -0.91 -33.96 -3.50
CA TYR A 299 0.54 -33.75 -3.40
C TYR A 299 1.17 -34.19 -2.09
N LYS A 300 0.38 -34.38 -1.03
CA LYS A 300 0.86 -34.97 0.24
C LYS A 300 0.72 -36.49 0.21
N ASP A 301 1.79 -37.19 0.59
CA ASP A 301 1.75 -38.64 0.71
C ASP A 301 0.99 -39.11 1.95
N ALA A 302 0.70 -40.41 2.02
CA ALA A 302 -0.07 -41.00 3.13
C ALA A 302 0.62 -40.82 4.48
N LYS A 303 1.96 -40.86 4.53
CA LYS A 303 2.73 -40.66 5.76
C LYS A 303 2.58 -39.25 6.28
N ARG A 304 2.65 -38.27 5.39
CA ARG A 304 2.44 -36.86 5.74
C ARG A 304 1.00 -36.59 6.21
N LEU A 305 0.01 -37.15 5.55
CA LEU A 305 -1.39 -37.02 5.97
C LEU A 305 -1.63 -37.62 7.36
N LEU A 306 -1.08 -38.78 7.63
CA LEU A 306 -1.17 -39.42 8.95
C LEU A 306 -0.48 -38.57 10.03
N PHE A 307 0.70 -38.04 9.74
CA PHE A 307 1.41 -37.11 10.63
C PHE A 307 0.57 -35.89 10.95
N GLU A 308 -0.06 -35.27 9.95
CA GLU A 308 -0.92 -34.08 10.15
C GLU A 308 -2.16 -34.38 11.00
N GLU A 309 -2.71 -35.58 10.93
CA GLU A 309 -3.79 -36.01 11.78
C GLU A 309 -3.34 -36.29 13.23
N GLU A 310 -2.18 -36.92 13.40
CA GLU A 310 -1.64 -37.29 14.71
C GLU A 310 -1.13 -36.06 15.48
N TYR A 311 -0.45 -35.13 14.79
CA TYR A 311 0.15 -33.93 15.35
C TYR A 311 -0.66 -32.65 15.09
N ASP A 312 -1.97 -32.80 14.86
CA ASP A 312 -2.87 -31.64 14.80
C ASP A 312 -2.76 -30.82 16.10
N CYS A 313 -2.49 -29.52 15.98
CA CYS A 313 -2.20 -28.70 17.12
C CYS A 313 -3.33 -28.64 18.14
N ASN A 314 -4.61 -28.62 17.69
CA ASN A 314 -5.76 -28.60 18.59
C ASN A 314 -5.96 -29.95 19.30
N ARG A 315 -5.64 -31.05 18.61
CA ARG A 315 -5.67 -32.39 19.20
C ARG A 315 -4.60 -32.52 20.27
N ARG A 316 -3.35 -32.16 19.96
CA ARG A 316 -2.23 -32.20 20.91
C ARG A 316 -2.46 -31.29 22.11
N PHE A 317 -3.08 -30.13 21.90
CA PHE A 317 -3.46 -29.24 22.99
C PHE A 317 -4.52 -29.85 23.92
N ALA A 318 -5.53 -30.52 23.37
CA ALA A 318 -6.52 -31.24 24.15
C ALA A 318 -5.89 -32.35 24.99
N ASP A 319 -4.95 -33.12 24.42
CA ASP A 319 -4.23 -34.16 25.12
C ASP A 319 -3.42 -33.58 26.29
N TRP A 320 -2.68 -32.50 26.07
CA TRP A 320 -1.92 -31.82 27.12
C TRP A 320 -2.82 -31.25 28.23
N ILE A 321 -3.98 -30.66 27.91
CA ILE A 321 -4.98 -30.16 28.89
C ILE A 321 -5.44 -31.31 29.82
N MET A 322 -5.69 -32.50 29.26
CA MET A 322 -6.08 -33.67 30.05
C MET A 322 -4.92 -34.22 30.91
N GLU A 323 -3.70 -34.24 30.38
CA GLU A 323 -2.52 -34.62 31.10
C GLU A 323 -2.22 -33.72 32.32
N GLN A 324 -2.50 -32.41 32.19
CA GLN A 324 -2.42 -31.44 33.29
C GLN A 324 -3.63 -31.49 34.24
N GLY A 325 -4.63 -32.28 33.96
CA GLY A 325 -5.84 -32.38 34.79
C GLY A 325 -6.74 -31.14 34.76
N PHE A 326 -6.59 -30.29 33.77
CA PHE A 326 -7.40 -29.07 33.67
C PHE A 326 -8.85 -29.35 33.18
N ALA A 327 -9.05 -30.35 32.34
CA ALA A 327 -10.39 -30.77 31.88
C ALA A 327 -10.44 -32.25 31.53
N THR A 328 -11.64 -32.83 31.52
CA THR A 328 -11.90 -34.17 30.98
C THR A 328 -12.15 -34.14 29.49
N ARG A 329 -12.12 -35.28 28.80
CA ARG A 329 -12.47 -35.39 27.38
C ARG A 329 -13.88 -34.88 27.11
N GLU A 330 -14.85 -35.23 27.95
CA GLU A 330 -16.25 -34.81 27.82
C GLU A 330 -16.39 -33.29 27.89
N ALA A 331 -15.65 -32.62 28.77
CA ALA A 331 -15.67 -31.16 28.89
C ALA A 331 -15.08 -30.49 27.63
N LEU A 332 -13.98 -31.03 27.09
CA LEU A 332 -13.39 -30.52 25.84
C LEU A 332 -14.28 -30.77 24.62
N ASP A 333 -14.98 -31.89 24.55
CA ASP A 333 -15.92 -32.19 23.48
C ASP A 333 -17.18 -31.31 23.58
N ALA A 334 -17.60 -30.91 24.78
CA ALA A 334 -18.64 -29.91 24.98
C ALA A 334 -18.23 -28.52 24.45
N ILE A 335 -16.98 -28.10 24.68
CA ILE A 335 -16.42 -26.86 24.09
C ILE A 335 -16.48 -26.92 22.57
N LYS A 336 -16.04 -28.03 21.95
CA LYS A 336 -16.08 -28.19 20.47
C LYS A 336 -17.52 -28.11 19.94
N THR A 337 -18.45 -28.77 20.60
CA THR A 337 -19.87 -28.78 20.18
C THR A 337 -20.47 -27.38 20.25
N THR A 338 -20.14 -26.63 21.31
CA THR A 338 -20.60 -25.24 21.48
C THR A 338 -19.98 -24.34 20.42
N ALA A 339 -18.68 -24.41 20.21
CA ALA A 339 -17.96 -23.63 19.19
C ALA A 339 -18.51 -23.86 17.79
N LYS A 340 -18.78 -25.10 17.42
CA LYS A 340 -19.39 -25.44 16.12
C LYS A 340 -20.75 -24.80 15.92
N ARG A 341 -21.57 -24.75 16.98
CA ARG A 341 -22.89 -24.09 16.94
C ARG A 341 -22.71 -22.58 16.81
N GLU A 342 -21.86 -21.94 17.62
CA GLU A 342 -21.58 -20.50 17.58
C GLU A 342 -21.13 -20.06 16.17
N VAL A 343 -20.20 -20.80 15.58
CA VAL A 343 -19.70 -20.52 14.22
C VAL A 343 -20.79 -20.65 13.18
N ALA A 344 -21.65 -21.70 13.27
CA ALA A 344 -22.74 -21.88 12.33
C ALA A 344 -23.80 -20.77 12.45
N GLU A 345 -24.12 -20.34 13.68
CA GLU A 345 -25.04 -19.23 13.94
C GLU A 345 -24.50 -17.91 13.38
N ALA A 346 -23.23 -17.58 13.64
CA ALA A 346 -22.58 -16.37 13.15
C ALA A 346 -22.51 -16.34 11.60
N GLY A 347 -22.11 -17.46 10.98
CA GLY A 347 -22.07 -17.57 9.52
C GLY A 347 -23.45 -17.38 8.89
N ASN A 348 -24.50 -17.99 9.45
CA ASN A 348 -25.86 -17.80 8.98
C ASN A 348 -26.35 -16.36 9.18
N THR A 349 -26.00 -15.71 10.29
CA THR A 349 -26.39 -14.31 10.56
C THR A 349 -25.76 -13.37 9.55
N ALA A 350 -24.44 -13.50 9.31
CA ALA A 350 -23.73 -12.68 8.33
C ALA A 350 -24.27 -12.89 6.90
N TYR A 351 -24.52 -14.15 6.52
CA TYR A 351 -25.08 -14.46 5.22
C TYR A 351 -26.49 -13.87 5.03
N ARG A 352 -27.36 -14.02 6.02
CA ARG A 352 -28.72 -13.45 5.95
C ARG A 352 -28.70 -11.92 5.84
N ARG A 353 -27.83 -11.24 6.56
CA ARG A 353 -27.69 -9.78 6.48
C ARG A 353 -27.35 -9.34 5.06
N TYR A 354 -26.35 -9.93 4.44
CA TYR A 354 -25.96 -9.67 3.06
C TYR A 354 -27.08 -9.99 2.08
N HIS A 355 -27.67 -11.20 2.21
CA HIS A 355 -28.72 -11.66 1.30
C HIS A 355 -30.01 -10.86 1.41
N ASN A 356 -30.41 -10.44 2.61
CA ASN A 356 -31.60 -9.61 2.81
C ASN A 356 -31.47 -8.24 2.11
N ALA A 357 -30.30 -7.64 2.13
CA ALA A 357 -30.06 -6.37 1.42
C ALA A 357 -30.19 -6.54 -0.11
N VAL A 358 -29.66 -7.65 -0.65
CA VAL A 358 -29.82 -7.97 -2.09
C VAL A 358 -31.27 -8.31 -2.44
N SER A 359 -31.98 -9.04 -1.57
CA SER A 359 -33.39 -9.38 -1.77
C SER A 359 -34.30 -8.14 -1.79
N ALA A 360 -34.07 -7.20 -0.90
CA ALA A 360 -34.80 -5.92 -0.90
C ALA A 360 -34.59 -5.15 -2.22
N PHE A 361 -33.34 -5.02 -2.67
CA PHE A 361 -33.00 -4.41 -3.96
C PHE A 361 -33.64 -5.16 -5.14
N THR A 362 -33.68 -6.49 -5.11
CA THR A 362 -34.33 -7.32 -6.14
C THR A 362 -35.83 -7.06 -6.20
N THR A 363 -36.51 -7.01 -5.03
CA THR A 363 -37.94 -6.74 -4.94
C THR A 363 -38.30 -5.37 -5.49
N GLU A 364 -37.56 -4.34 -5.16
CA GLU A 364 -37.77 -2.97 -5.66
C GLU A 364 -37.52 -2.89 -7.16
N THR A 365 -36.48 -3.54 -7.67
CA THR A 365 -36.21 -3.63 -9.10
C THR A 365 -37.34 -4.35 -9.86
N LEU A 366 -37.89 -5.41 -9.29
CA LEU A 366 -39.03 -6.11 -9.88
C LEU A 366 -40.28 -5.21 -9.94
N ALA A 367 -40.56 -4.43 -8.91
CA ALA A 367 -41.68 -3.48 -8.91
C ALA A 367 -41.56 -2.48 -10.07
N HIS A 368 -40.39 -1.89 -10.26
CA HIS A 368 -40.09 -1.00 -11.41
C HIS A 368 -40.28 -1.71 -12.77
N LEU A 369 -39.82 -2.97 -12.89
CA LEU A 369 -39.99 -3.73 -14.14
C LEU A 369 -41.47 -3.98 -14.43
N GLN A 370 -42.29 -4.25 -13.43
CA GLN A 370 -43.75 -4.42 -13.57
C GLN A 370 -44.43 -3.14 -14.03
N GLU A 371 -44.10 -1.99 -13.47
CA GLU A 371 -44.59 -0.69 -13.89
C GLU A 371 -44.18 -0.36 -15.34
N LEU A 372 -42.92 -0.57 -15.70
CA LEU A 372 -42.42 -0.37 -17.06
C LEU A 372 -43.17 -1.27 -18.06
N ARG A 373 -43.43 -2.52 -17.71
CA ARG A 373 -44.16 -3.46 -18.55
C ARG A 373 -45.62 -3.00 -18.73
N ALA A 374 -46.24 -2.47 -17.70
CA ALA A 374 -47.63 -1.96 -17.79
C ALA A 374 -47.75 -0.75 -18.74
N VAL A 375 -46.75 0.14 -18.76
CA VAL A 375 -46.71 1.33 -19.61
C VAL A 375 -46.21 1.04 -21.03
N HIS A 376 -45.33 0.02 -21.20
CA HIS A 376 -44.74 -0.35 -22.48
C HIS A 376 -45.02 -1.83 -22.82
N PRO A 377 -46.25 -2.25 -22.99
CA PRO A 377 -46.61 -3.66 -23.26
C PRO A 377 -46.11 -4.18 -24.61
N ASP A 378 -45.77 -3.28 -25.50
CA ASP A 378 -45.20 -3.60 -26.83
C ASP A 378 -43.71 -3.98 -26.79
N VAL A 379 -43.03 -3.82 -25.66
CA VAL A 379 -41.63 -4.17 -25.50
C VAL A 379 -41.48 -5.56 -24.88
N SER A 380 -41.48 -6.60 -25.74
CA SER A 380 -41.42 -8.00 -25.30
C SER A 380 -40.19 -8.35 -24.46
N ALA A 381 -39.09 -7.65 -24.62
CA ALA A 381 -37.86 -7.81 -23.83
C ALA A 381 -38.11 -7.62 -22.32
N LEU A 382 -39.01 -6.74 -21.92
CA LEU A 382 -39.33 -6.51 -20.51
C LEU A 382 -39.97 -7.76 -19.85
N VAL A 383 -40.77 -8.55 -20.59
CA VAL A 383 -41.34 -9.80 -20.09
C VAL A 383 -40.25 -10.80 -19.79
N GLN A 384 -39.35 -11.01 -20.77
CA GLN A 384 -38.20 -11.94 -20.63
C GLN A 384 -37.27 -11.56 -19.49
N LEU A 385 -37.00 -10.25 -19.31
CA LEU A 385 -36.12 -9.76 -18.26
C LEU A 385 -36.75 -9.89 -16.87
N GLN A 386 -38.08 -9.69 -16.75
CA GLN A 386 -38.80 -9.93 -15.52
C GLN A 386 -38.80 -11.42 -15.15
N GLU A 387 -39.13 -12.31 -16.08
CA GLU A 387 -39.08 -13.76 -15.88
C GLU A 387 -37.68 -14.24 -15.48
N LYS A 388 -36.63 -13.67 -16.12
CA LYS A 388 -35.24 -13.95 -15.77
C LYS A 388 -34.91 -13.53 -14.34
N MET A 389 -35.40 -12.38 -13.89
CA MET A 389 -35.18 -11.89 -12.54
C MET A 389 -35.92 -12.72 -11.50
N GLU A 390 -37.17 -13.06 -11.76
CA GLU A 390 -37.98 -13.92 -10.92
C GLU A 390 -37.40 -15.37 -10.80
N GLY A 391 -36.69 -15.82 -11.81
CA GLY A 391 -35.99 -17.10 -11.84
C GLY A 391 -34.65 -17.14 -11.09
N LEU A 392 -34.12 -16.02 -10.62
CA LEU A 392 -32.87 -15.98 -9.84
C LEU A 392 -33.07 -16.62 -8.47
N ARG A 393 -32.20 -17.55 -8.14
CA ARG A 393 -32.13 -18.15 -6.80
C ARG A 393 -30.95 -17.53 -6.05
N GLU A 394 -31.22 -17.00 -4.86
CA GLU A 394 -30.17 -16.31 -4.06
C GLU A 394 -29.32 -15.33 -4.91
N PRO A 395 -29.94 -14.31 -5.57
CA PRO A 395 -29.25 -13.46 -6.53
C PRO A 395 -28.12 -12.65 -5.89
N LEU A 396 -27.08 -12.39 -6.67
CA LEU A 396 -26.07 -11.40 -6.34
C LEU A 396 -26.46 -10.02 -6.89
N ARG A 397 -26.07 -8.95 -6.23
CA ARG A 397 -26.46 -7.57 -6.59
C ARG A 397 -26.12 -7.23 -8.04
N TYR A 398 -24.95 -7.68 -8.55
CA TYR A 398 -24.54 -7.43 -9.94
C TYR A 398 -25.45 -8.12 -10.97
N GLU A 399 -26.06 -9.26 -10.65
CA GLU A 399 -26.96 -9.98 -11.56
C GLU A 399 -28.25 -9.19 -11.74
N VAL A 400 -28.80 -8.67 -10.64
CA VAL A 400 -29.98 -7.79 -10.63
C VAL A 400 -29.69 -6.52 -11.43
N LEU A 401 -28.55 -5.86 -11.17
CA LEU A 401 -28.11 -4.66 -11.91
C LEU A 401 -27.97 -4.89 -13.41
N LYS A 402 -27.43 -6.04 -13.84
CA LYS A 402 -27.33 -6.38 -15.27
C LYS A 402 -28.70 -6.45 -15.92
N ILE A 403 -29.64 -7.14 -15.30
CA ILE A 403 -31.01 -7.27 -15.83
C ILE A 403 -31.67 -5.90 -15.88
N ALA A 404 -31.56 -5.12 -14.82
CA ALA A 404 -32.15 -3.77 -14.72
C ALA A 404 -31.61 -2.83 -15.81
N ARG A 405 -30.30 -2.83 -16.04
CA ARG A 405 -29.68 -2.01 -17.13
C ARG A 405 -30.13 -2.46 -18.51
N HIS A 406 -30.30 -3.75 -18.76
CA HIS A 406 -30.84 -4.26 -20.02
C HIS A 406 -32.29 -3.80 -20.22
N ALA A 407 -33.09 -3.73 -19.15
CA ALA A 407 -34.46 -3.21 -19.24
C ALA A 407 -34.47 -1.72 -19.68
N LEU A 408 -33.65 -0.88 -19.07
CA LEU A 408 -33.50 0.52 -19.53
C LEU A 408 -33.02 0.63 -20.98
N PHE A 409 -32.08 -0.21 -21.39
CA PHE A 409 -31.61 -0.23 -22.77
C PHE A 409 -32.71 -0.59 -23.77
N SER A 410 -33.58 -1.55 -23.42
CA SER A 410 -34.71 -1.96 -24.27
C SER A 410 -35.72 -0.83 -24.47
N LEU A 411 -35.70 0.16 -23.59
CA LEU A 411 -36.53 1.37 -23.62
C LEU A 411 -35.80 2.61 -24.16
N SER A 412 -34.64 2.46 -24.82
CA SER A 412 -33.82 3.58 -25.27
C SER A 412 -34.58 4.57 -26.17
N LYS A 413 -35.53 4.09 -26.96
CA LYS A 413 -36.36 4.88 -27.88
C LYS A 413 -37.75 5.22 -27.29
N LYS A 414 -38.03 4.94 -26.05
CA LYS A 414 -39.28 5.21 -25.37
C LYS A 414 -39.05 6.26 -24.26
N ASN A 415 -40.05 7.07 -23.99
CA ASN A 415 -40.04 8.01 -22.86
C ASN A 415 -41.31 7.80 -22.04
N SER A 416 -41.15 7.79 -20.73
CA SER A 416 -42.25 7.68 -19.77
C SER A 416 -41.74 8.02 -18.37
N LEU A 417 -42.61 8.48 -17.48
CA LEU A 417 -42.26 8.78 -16.11
C LEU A 417 -41.69 7.54 -15.36
N PRO A 418 -42.29 6.33 -15.46
CA PRO A 418 -41.70 5.12 -14.83
C PRO A 418 -40.29 4.79 -15.35
N LYS A 419 -39.95 5.12 -16.61
CA LYS A 419 -38.58 4.95 -17.12
C LYS A 419 -37.61 5.93 -16.45
N GLU A 420 -38.02 7.18 -16.28
CA GLU A 420 -37.21 8.20 -15.62
C GLU A 420 -36.98 7.84 -14.14
N ASP A 421 -38.02 7.41 -13.44
CA ASP A 421 -37.95 6.98 -12.05
C ASP A 421 -37.03 5.77 -11.89
N PHE A 422 -37.12 4.77 -12.76
CA PHE A 422 -36.26 3.63 -12.78
C PHE A 422 -34.80 3.99 -13.11
N ALA A 423 -34.56 4.89 -14.01
CA ALA A 423 -33.23 5.38 -14.32
C ALA A 423 -32.61 6.12 -13.12
N ALA A 424 -33.39 6.95 -12.42
CA ALA A 424 -32.95 7.62 -11.20
C ALA A 424 -32.61 6.63 -10.08
N PHE A 425 -33.48 5.62 -9.87
CA PHE A 425 -33.22 4.53 -8.92
C PHE A 425 -31.90 3.81 -9.21
N LEU A 426 -31.67 3.39 -10.47
CA LEU A 426 -30.45 2.72 -10.84
C LEU A 426 -29.20 3.63 -10.76
N SER A 427 -29.36 4.92 -11.03
CA SER A 427 -28.28 5.89 -10.84
C SER A 427 -27.89 6.03 -9.38
N ALA A 428 -28.84 6.03 -8.46
CA ALA A 428 -28.58 6.05 -7.02
C ALA A 428 -27.85 4.78 -6.57
N GLU A 429 -28.27 3.62 -7.07
CA GLU A 429 -27.59 2.33 -6.79
C GLU A 429 -26.17 2.28 -7.33
N GLN A 430 -25.93 2.81 -8.52
CA GLN A 430 -24.58 2.92 -9.08
C GLN A 430 -23.70 3.88 -8.28
N ALA A 431 -24.26 5.01 -7.83
CA ALA A 431 -23.56 5.97 -6.98
C ALA A 431 -23.18 5.34 -5.62
N SER A 432 -24.10 4.57 -5.01
CA SER A 432 -23.83 3.82 -3.78
C SER A 432 -22.68 2.83 -3.98
N GLY A 433 -22.72 2.02 -5.05
CA GLY A 433 -21.64 1.06 -5.36
C GLY A 433 -20.30 1.77 -5.67
N ALA A 434 -20.34 2.90 -6.36
CA ALA A 434 -19.14 3.71 -6.61
C ALA A 434 -18.54 4.25 -5.29
N SER A 435 -19.39 4.66 -4.35
CA SER A 435 -18.95 5.06 -3.01
C SER A 435 -18.33 3.88 -2.25
N ASP A 436 -18.98 2.71 -2.21
CA ASP A 436 -18.47 1.57 -1.46
C ASP A 436 -17.11 1.06 -1.95
N TYR A 437 -16.89 1.07 -3.27
CA TYR A 437 -15.69 0.46 -3.88
C TYR A 437 -14.70 1.47 -4.47
N GLY A 438 -15.07 2.74 -4.66
CA GLY A 438 -14.24 3.75 -5.34
C GLY A 438 -13.66 4.84 -4.43
N GLN A 439 -14.19 5.05 -3.23
CA GLN A 439 -13.72 6.09 -2.30
C GLN A 439 -12.35 5.78 -1.71
N TYR A 440 -11.68 6.81 -1.23
CA TYR A 440 -10.43 6.73 -0.46
C TYR A 440 -9.23 6.14 -1.22
N LEU A 441 -9.18 6.28 -2.54
CA LEU A 441 -7.93 6.08 -3.24
C LEU A 441 -6.88 7.12 -2.79
N TYR A 442 -7.34 8.34 -2.54
CA TYR A 442 -6.61 9.45 -1.95
C TYR A 442 -7.34 9.99 -0.73
N SER A 443 -6.67 10.83 0.04
CA SER A 443 -7.26 11.47 1.23
C SER A 443 -8.39 12.43 0.86
N GLU A 444 -9.51 12.30 1.57
CA GLU A 444 -10.62 13.24 1.51
C GLU A 444 -10.67 14.15 2.76
N SER A 445 -9.69 14.00 3.67
CA SER A 445 -9.57 14.77 4.91
C SER A 445 -9.20 16.24 4.64
N GLU A 446 -9.20 17.06 5.67
CA GLU A 446 -8.69 18.46 5.59
C GLU A 446 -7.17 18.53 5.37
N LYS A 447 -6.46 17.40 5.56
CA LYS A 447 -5.02 17.28 5.28
C LYS A 447 -4.72 16.74 3.88
N SER A 448 -5.74 16.53 3.05
CA SER A 448 -5.51 16.14 1.65
C SER A 448 -4.58 17.15 0.97
N ALA A 449 -3.61 16.66 0.21
CA ALA A 449 -2.68 17.50 -0.54
C ALA A 449 -3.40 18.50 -1.46
N LEU A 450 -4.61 18.16 -1.92
CA LEU A 450 -5.43 19.02 -2.78
C LEU A 450 -6.10 20.17 -2.03
N LYS A 451 -6.15 20.12 -0.70
CA LYS A 451 -6.74 21.17 0.15
C LYS A 451 -5.70 22.09 0.77
N ILE A 452 -4.41 21.76 0.65
CA ILE A 452 -3.34 22.61 1.15
C ILE A 452 -3.30 23.90 0.34
N GLN A 453 -3.45 25.03 1.03
CA GLN A 453 -3.52 26.34 0.38
C GLN A 453 -2.16 26.72 -0.21
N PRO A 454 -2.11 27.18 -1.48
CA PRO A 454 -0.88 27.63 -2.12
C PRO A 454 -0.34 28.89 -1.44
N VAL A 455 0.98 28.98 -1.34
CA VAL A 455 1.68 30.17 -0.87
C VAL A 455 2.79 30.49 -1.86
N GLN A 456 2.80 31.70 -2.40
CA GLN A 456 3.78 32.08 -3.39
C GLN A 456 5.20 32.17 -2.83
N ALA A 457 6.18 31.83 -3.67
CA ALA A 457 7.57 32.06 -3.34
C ALA A 457 7.88 33.55 -3.33
N GLU A 458 8.49 34.04 -2.26
CA GLU A 458 8.83 35.46 -2.07
C GLU A 458 10.29 35.71 -2.39
N PHE A 459 10.55 36.72 -3.20
CA PHE A 459 11.90 37.13 -3.57
C PHE A 459 12.10 38.61 -3.30
N SER A 460 13.33 38.96 -2.98
CA SER A 460 13.78 40.35 -2.87
C SER A 460 14.99 40.59 -3.75
N ASP A 461 15.40 41.85 -3.89
CA ASP A 461 16.64 42.20 -4.62
C ASP A 461 17.89 41.57 -3.96
N LYS A 462 17.79 41.24 -2.67
CA LYS A 462 18.85 40.59 -1.88
C LYS A 462 18.79 39.08 -1.89
N SER A 463 17.76 38.46 -2.49
CA SER A 463 17.65 37.02 -2.60
C SER A 463 18.89 36.47 -3.36
N PRO A 464 19.71 35.63 -2.73
CA PRO A 464 20.91 35.12 -3.36
C PRO A 464 20.59 34.15 -4.48
N VAL A 465 21.40 34.16 -5.51
CA VAL A 465 21.39 33.15 -6.55
C VAL A 465 22.24 31.97 -6.10
N LYS A 466 21.66 30.80 -6.09
CA LYS A 466 22.21 29.56 -5.57
C LYS A 466 22.13 28.44 -6.62
N ASP A 467 22.92 27.39 -6.45
CA ASP A 467 22.71 26.15 -7.19
C ASP A 467 21.43 25.45 -6.71
N GLY A 468 20.75 24.71 -7.60
CA GLY A 468 19.51 24.04 -7.25
C GLY A 468 19.62 23.11 -6.04
N TYR A 469 20.77 22.40 -5.90
CA TYR A 469 20.98 21.56 -4.71
C TYR A 469 21.00 22.37 -3.41
N GLU A 470 21.50 23.62 -3.42
CA GLU A 470 21.49 24.50 -2.24
C GLU A 470 20.07 24.99 -1.90
N ILE A 471 19.20 25.12 -2.91
CA ILE A 471 17.77 25.45 -2.70
C ILE A 471 17.07 24.32 -1.94
N LEU A 472 17.25 23.06 -2.40
CA LEU A 472 16.71 21.89 -1.71
C LEU A 472 17.30 21.74 -0.31
N ASN A 473 18.61 21.92 -0.17
CA ASN A 473 19.29 21.85 1.12
C ASN A 473 18.68 22.83 2.13
N ALA A 474 18.46 24.07 1.72
CA ALA A 474 17.84 25.09 2.58
C ALA A 474 16.39 24.72 2.97
N CYS A 475 15.61 24.14 2.05
CA CYS A 475 14.26 23.64 2.33
C CYS A 475 14.29 22.51 3.37
N PHE A 476 15.11 21.50 3.18
CA PHE A 476 15.23 20.37 4.08
C PHE A 476 15.77 20.79 5.46
N ASP A 477 16.77 21.69 5.50
CA ASP A 477 17.30 22.25 6.73
C ASP A 477 16.22 22.96 7.57
N TYR A 478 15.34 23.71 6.90
CA TYR A 478 14.18 24.31 7.55
C TYR A 478 13.29 23.26 8.19
N HIS A 479 12.92 22.22 7.46
CA HIS A 479 11.99 21.18 7.96
C HIS A 479 12.62 20.35 9.09
N PHE A 480 13.89 19.99 9.02
CA PHE A 480 14.55 19.32 10.13
C PHE A 480 14.64 20.17 11.38
N THR A 481 14.77 21.48 11.22
CA THR A 481 14.81 22.43 12.35
C THR A 481 13.44 22.58 13.03
N HIS A 482 12.35 22.61 12.25
CA HIS A 482 11.02 22.97 12.75
C HIS A 482 10.08 21.77 13.00
N ASN A 483 10.40 20.59 12.46
CA ASN A 483 9.58 19.40 12.64
C ASN A 483 10.44 18.20 13.07
N PRO A 484 10.42 17.84 14.37
CA PRO A 484 11.22 16.73 14.88
C PRO A 484 10.79 15.35 14.36
N LYS A 485 9.62 15.24 13.70
CA LYS A 485 9.11 14.00 13.11
C LYS A 485 9.61 13.76 11.67
N VAL A 486 10.34 14.70 11.06
CA VAL A 486 10.91 14.53 9.72
C VAL A 486 12.21 13.73 9.80
N PHE A 487 12.32 12.70 8.99
CA PHE A 487 13.49 11.84 8.81
C PHE A 487 13.81 11.72 7.35
N ALA A 488 15.11 11.74 6.98
CA ALA A 488 15.52 11.45 5.61
C ALA A 488 16.56 10.33 5.59
N PHE A 489 16.43 9.45 4.62
CA PHE A 489 17.34 8.31 4.46
C PHE A 489 17.31 7.72 3.05
N GLY A 490 18.35 7.02 2.73
CA GLY A 490 18.60 6.35 1.47
C GLY A 490 20.09 6.07 1.33
N GLU A 491 20.51 5.55 0.19
CA GLU A 491 21.92 5.37 -0.11
C GLU A 491 22.60 6.74 -0.23
N ASP A 492 23.73 6.91 0.46
CA ASP A 492 24.52 8.14 0.44
C ASP A 492 23.81 9.43 0.92
N VAL A 493 22.61 9.32 1.51
CA VAL A 493 21.82 10.48 1.98
C VAL A 493 22.44 11.15 3.19
N GLY A 494 23.06 10.36 4.09
CA GLY A 494 23.59 10.81 5.35
C GLY A 494 24.93 11.53 5.22
N PHE A 495 26.03 10.77 5.19
CA PHE A 495 27.38 11.30 5.35
C PHE A 495 27.79 12.28 4.25
N ILE A 496 27.59 11.92 2.98
CA ILE A 496 27.95 12.83 1.87
C ILE A 496 26.82 13.78 1.48
N GLY A 497 25.60 13.53 1.94
CA GLY A 497 24.42 14.37 1.72
C GLY A 497 23.78 14.20 0.36
N ASP A 498 23.64 12.97 -0.10
CA ASP A 498 23.26 12.43 -1.39
C ASP A 498 24.30 12.69 -2.53
N VAL A 499 24.19 11.90 -3.60
CA VAL A 499 25.11 11.98 -4.76
C VAL A 499 25.07 13.34 -5.47
N ASN A 500 24.01 14.11 -5.32
CA ASN A 500 23.85 15.46 -5.87
C ASN A 500 23.92 16.56 -4.81
N GLN A 501 24.17 16.22 -3.55
CA GLN A 501 24.43 17.13 -2.42
C GLN A 501 23.21 17.91 -1.90
N GLY A 502 21.98 17.48 -2.22
CA GLY A 502 20.77 18.13 -1.69
C GLY A 502 20.61 18.02 -0.17
N MET A 503 21.25 17.02 0.46
CA MET A 503 21.29 16.82 1.93
C MET A 503 22.65 17.13 2.55
N ARG A 504 23.58 17.75 1.81
CA ARG A 504 24.95 18.02 2.26
C ARG A 504 24.98 18.77 3.61
N GLY A 505 25.72 18.21 4.57
CA GLY A 505 25.92 18.79 5.90
C GLY A 505 24.73 18.65 6.84
N LEU A 506 23.59 18.13 6.40
CA LEU A 506 22.39 18.01 7.24
C LEU A 506 22.52 16.91 8.30
N GLN A 507 23.24 15.82 8.02
CA GLN A 507 23.53 14.80 9.04
C GLN A 507 24.36 15.40 10.19
N GLN A 508 25.41 16.16 9.89
CA GLN A 508 26.25 16.80 10.91
C GLN A 508 25.45 17.81 11.75
N LYS A 509 24.49 18.49 11.14
CA LYS A 509 23.67 19.51 11.82
C LYS A 509 22.54 18.91 12.66
N HIS A 510 21.83 17.93 12.12
CA HIS A 510 20.59 17.39 12.71
C HIS A 510 20.76 15.99 13.32
N GLY A 511 21.92 15.38 13.19
CA GLY A 511 22.26 14.07 13.75
C GLY A 511 22.02 12.89 12.79
N GLU A 512 22.87 11.88 12.94
CA GLU A 512 22.81 10.64 12.17
C GLU A 512 21.48 9.86 12.37
N GLY A 513 20.83 10.03 13.50
CA GLY A 513 19.53 9.41 13.73
C GLY A 513 18.39 10.01 12.90
N ARG A 514 18.54 11.25 12.39
CA ARG A 514 17.54 12.00 11.61
C ARG A 514 17.80 11.99 10.11
N VAL A 515 19.09 12.09 9.72
CA VAL A 515 19.55 12.06 8.31
C VAL A 515 20.61 10.99 8.22
N PHE A 516 20.32 9.86 7.54
CA PHE A 516 21.19 8.69 7.62
C PHE A 516 21.26 7.90 6.34
N ASP A 517 22.37 7.20 6.22
CA ASP A 517 22.63 6.26 5.14
C ASP A 517 21.92 4.93 5.36
N THR A 518 21.58 4.28 4.27
CA THR A 518 21.15 2.88 4.26
C THR A 518 22.13 2.04 3.43
N GLY A 519 22.04 0.72 3.54
CA GLY A 519 22.65 -0.17 2.55
C GLY A 519 21.90 -0.08 1.21
N ILE A 520 22.47 -0.68 0.17
CA ILE A 520 21.83 -0.87 -1.15
C ILE A 520 20.72 -1.92 -0.99
N ARG A 521 19.51 -1.46 -0.76
CA ARG A 521 18.35 -2.30 -0.42
C ARG A 521 17.03 -1.54 -0.61
N GLU A 522 16.71 -1.21 -1.85
CA GLU A 522 15.60 -0.33 -2.22
C GLU A 522 14.25 -0.84 -1.70
N TRP A 523 14.06 -2.14 -1.66
CA TRP A 523 12.82 -2.74 -1.13
C TRP A 523 12.57 -2.36 0.32
N THR A 524 13.57 -2.50 1.18
CA THR A 524 13.45 -2.16 2.61
C THR A 524 13.59 -0.68 2.90
N ILE A 525 14.23 0.11 2.04
CA ILE A 525 14.14 1.59 2.10
C ILE A 525 12.67 2.00 2.00
N MET A 526 11.93 1.46 1.03
CA MET A 526 10.49 1.72 0.90
C MET A 526 9.70 1.17 2.09
N GLY A 527 10.00 -0.03 2.54
CA GLY A 527 9.37 -0.61 3.74
C GLY A 527 9.57 0.24 5.00
N GLN A 528 10.80 0.77 5.20
CA GLN A 528 11.09 1.70 6.28
C GLN A 528 10.24 2.98 6.17
N ALA A 529 10.12 3.54 4.96
CA ALA A 529 9.27 4.72 4.73
C ALA A 529 7.81 4.44 5.07
N ILE A 530 7.25 3.32 4.59
CA ILE A 530 5.87 2.93 4.86
C ILE A 530 5.63 2.79 6.37
N GLY A 531 6.47 2.00 7.05
CA GLY A 531 6.28 1.74 8.48
C GLY A 531 6.46 2.98 9.36
N LEU A 532 7.47 3.82 9.08
CA LEU A 532 7.65 5.09 9.78
C LEU A 532 6.42 6.01 9.59
N ALA A 533 5.92 6.12 8.37
CA ALA A 533 4.76 6.95 8.06
C ALA A 533 3.48 6.44 8.73
N MET A 534 3.24 5.13 8.74
CA MET A 534 2.11 4.51 9.45
C MET A 534 2.16 4.74 10.96
N ARG A 535 3.35 4.91 11.52
CA ARG A 535 3.60 5.25 12.92
C ARG A 535 3.62 6.76 13.19
N GLY A 536 3.13 7.59 12.24
CA GLY A 536 2.97 9.03 12.40
C GLY A 536 4.25 9.87 12.27
N LEU A 537 5.35 9.27 11.79
CA LEU A 537 6.56 9.99 11.41
C LEU A 537 6.47 10.50 9.97
N ARG A 538 7.39 11.39 9.57
CA ARG A 538 7.38 12.04 8.26
C ARG A 538 8.66 11.67 7.50
N PRO A 539 8.74 10.48 6.91
CA PRO A 539 9.90 10.04 6.16
C PRO A 539 9.98 10.70 4.78
N ILE A 540 11.19 11.12 4.42
CA ILE A 540 11.63 11.42 3.05
C ILE A 540 12.64 10.33 2.70
N ALA A 541 12.20 9.34 1.95
CA ALA A 541 13.04 8.21 1.57
C ALA A 541 13.55 8.39 0.14
N GLU A 542 14.84 8.20 -0.07
CA GLU A 542 15.46 8.39 -1.37
C GLU A 542 15.75 7.08 -2.07
N ILE A 543 15.38 7.02 -3.35
CA ILE A 543 15.90 6.09 -4.34
C ILE A 543 16.75 6.93 -5.31
N GLN A 544 18.00 6.58 -5.47
CA GLN A 544 19.00 7.44 -6.14
C GLN A 544 18.60 7.89 -7.54
N TYR A 545 18.02 6.99 -8.35
CA TYR A 545 17.57 7.29 -9.70
C TYR A 545 16.22 6.67 -10.00
N LEU A 546 15.45 7.31 -10.85
CA LEU A 546 14.12 6.84 -11.26
C LEU A 546 14.16 5.45 -11.91
N ASP A 547 15.23 5.12 -12.65
CA ASP A 547 15.44 3.78 -13.19
C ASP A 547 15.55 2.70 -12.12
N TYR A 548 16.01 3.02 -10.90
CA TYR A 548 16.16 2.07 -9.80
C TYR A 548 14.86 1.86 -9.01
N LEU A 549 13.84 2.68 -9.26
CA LEU A 549 12.54 2.50 -8.62
C LEU A 549 11.91 1.13 -8.92
N TYR A 550 12.30 0.51 -10.04
CA TYR A 550 11.85 -0.84 -10.38
C TYR A 550 12.25 -1.89 -9.35
N TYR A 551 13.36 -1.71 -8.61
CA TYR A 551 13.78 -2.64 -7.56
C TYR A 551 12.87 -2.60 -6.33
N CYS A 552 12.07 -1.55 -6.18
CA CYS A 552 11.12 -1.40 -5.07
C CYS A 552 9.69 -1.10 -5.54
N ILE A 553 9.35 -1.44 -6.77
CA ILE A 553 8.00 -1.14 -7.30
C ILE A 553 6.92 -1.90 -6.53
N ALA A 554 7.15 -3.15 -6.11
CA ALA A 554 6.14 -3.96 -5.45
C ALA A 554 5.70 -3.39 -4.08
N PRO A 555 6.55 -2.99 -3.13
CA PRO A 555 6.09 -2.34 -1.90
C PRO A 555 5.36 -1.02 -2.17
N LEU A 556 5.64 -0.33 -3.26
CA LEU A 556 4.91 0.87 -3.64
C LEU A 556 3.52 0.53 -4.17
N THR A 557 3.42 -0.39 -5.13
CA THR A 557 2.14 -0.74 -5.80
C THR A 557 1.22 -1.56 -4.92
N ASP A 558 1.74 -2.60 -4.27
CA ASP A 558 0.93 -3.58 -3.55
C ASP A 558 0.56 -3.09 -2.16
N ASP A 559 1.46 -2.34 -1.51
CA ASP A 559 1.26 -1.88 -0.15
C ASP A 559 0.88 -0.41 -0.08
N LEU A 560 1.80 0.52 -0.41
CA LEU A 560 1.63 1.96 -0.17
C LEU A 560 0.46 2.55 -0.94
N CYS A 561 0.39 2.31 -2.25
CA CYS A 561 -0.65 2.87 -3.11
C CYS A 561 -2.05 2.38 -2.77
N THR A 562 -2.18 1.14 -2.31
CA THR A 562 -3.48 0.55 -2.04
C THR A 562 -3.94 0.72 -0.59
N LEU A 563 -3.04 1.11 0.33
CA LEU A 563 -3.27 1.06 1.78
C LEU A 563 -4.56 1.75 2.22
N ARG A 564 -4.73 3.01 1.83
CA ARG A 564 -5.91 3.80 2.21
C ARG A 564 -7.18 3.21 1.60
N TRP A 565 -7.15 2.87 0.33
CA TRP A 565 -8.30 2.30 -0.39
C TRP A 565 -8.69 0.94 0.16
N ARG A 566 -7.75 -0.01 0.29
CA ARG A 566 -8.06 -1.38 0.72
C ARG A 566 -8.54 -1.47 2.17
N THR A 567 -8.22 -0.47 2.99
CA THR A 567 -8.68 -0.36 4.39
C THR A 567 -9.88 0.55 4.57
N ASN A 568 -10.50 1.03 3.50
CA ASN A 568 -11.57 2.02 3.59
C ASN A 568 -11.21 3.19 4.51
N ASN A 569 -10.01 3.77 4.32
CA ASN A 569 -9.48 4.90 5.08
C ASN A 569 -9.20 4.63 6.58
N LEU A 570 -9.06 3.38 7.00
CA LEU A 570 -8.61 3.09 8.37
C LEU A 570 -7.13 3.40 8.58
N GLN A 571 -6.33 3.36 7.52
CA GLN A 571 -4.87 3.50 7.58
C GLN A 571 -4.34 4.43 6.50
N ALA A 572 -3.28 5.16 6.84
CA ALA A 572 -2.54 6.03 5.94
C ALA A 572 -1.04 5.94 6.21
N ALA A 573 -0.25 6.17 5.19
CA ALA A 573 1.21 6.22 5.28
C ALA A 573 1.74 7.39 4.44
N PRO A 574 1.76 8.62 4.97
CA PRO A 574 2.18 9.81 4.23
C PRO A 574 3.71 9.86 4.07
N ALA A 575 4.25 8.91 3.35
CA ALA A 575 5.67 8.84 2.99
C ALA A 575 5.94 9.68 1.73
N ILE A 576 7.07 10.38 1.71
CA ILE A 576 7.56 11.09 0.53
C ILE A 576 8.73 10.31 -0.03
N ILE A 577 8.58 9.86 -1.27
CA ILE A 577 9.63 9.18 -2.02
C ILE A 577 10.34 10.22 -2.88
N ARG A 578 11.60 10.41 -2.63
CA ARG A 578 12.47 11.30 -3.39
C ARG A 578 13.26 10.50 -4.40
N THR A 579 13.24 10.91 -5.66
CA THR A 579 14.07 10.32 -6.68
C THR A 579 14.45 11.37 -7.73
N ARG A 580 15.36 11.05 -8.58
CA ARG A 580 15.78 11.93 -9.66
C ARG A 580 15.74 11.22 -11.00
N GLY A 581 15.25 11.94 -11.98
CA GLY A 581 15.10 11.47 -13.35
C GLY A 581 15.24 12.62 -14.33
N HIS A 582 15.04 12.33 -15.59
CA HIS A 582 15.11 13.27 -16.70
C HIS A 582 16.52 13.86 -16.94
N ARG A 583 17.01 13.71 -18.15
CA ARG A 583 18.20 14.39 -18.65
C ARG A 583 19.53 14.09 -17.94
N LEU A 584 19.86 12.84 -17.72
CA LEU A 584 21.23 12.40 -17.55
C LEU A 584 21.66 11.54 -18.74
N VAL A 585 22.96 11.48 -18.99
CA VAL A 585 23.55 10.69 -20.08
C VAL A 585 23.75 9.24 -19.66
N GLY A 586 23.35 8.30 -20.51
CA GLY A 586 23.63 6.88 -20.38
C GLY A 586 22.41 5.97 -20.18
N VAL A 587 22.62 4.66 -20.27
CA VAL A 587 21.57 3.64 -20.37
C VAL A 587 20.77 3.46 -19.07
N TRP A 588 21.43 3.59 -17.91
CA TRP A 588 20.89 3.18 -16.62
C TRP A 588 20.48 4.32 -15.69
N HIS A 589 20.76 5.58 -16.07
CA HIS A 589 20.51 6.75 -15.24
C HIS A 589 19.71 7.85 -15.94
N ALA A 590 19.28 7.59 -17.14
CA ALA A 590 18.66 8.59 -18.03
C ALA A 590 17.22 8.26 -18.40
N GLY A 591 16.64 7.23 -17.80
CA GLY A 591 15.27 6.83 -18.07
C GLY A 591 14.24 7.77 -17.48
N SER A 592 13.10 7.82 -18.13
CA SER A 592 11.92 8.55 -17.69
C SER A 592 10.69 7.62 -17.76
N PRO A 593 10.67 6.49 -16.99
CA PRO A 593 9.64 5.46 -17.13
C PRO A 593 8.29 5.91 -16.51
N MET A 594 7.82 7.08 -16.88
CA MET A 594 6.63 7.70 -16.29
C MET A 594 5.35 6.92 -16.60
N ALA A 595 5.27 6.26 -17.77
CA ALA A 595 4.13 5.40 -18.08
C ALA A 595 3.97 4.26 -17.08
N ALA A 596 5.07 3.61 -16.69
CA ALA A 596 5.05 2.54 -15.69
C ALA A 596 4.62 3.10 -14.31
N MET A 597 5.09 4.28 -13.94
CA MET A 597 4.69 4.93 -12.68
C MET A 597 3.21 5.32 -12.70
N LEU A 598 2.73 5.93 -13.77
CA LEU A 598 1.32 6.32 -13.95
C LEU A 598 0.37 5.12 -13.91
N GLY A 599 0.77 3.98 -14.47
CA GLY A 599 0.00 2.75 -14.45
C GLY A 599 -0.04 2.08 -13.09
N SER A 600 1.07 2.12 -12.35
CA SER A 600 1.30 1.33 -11.13
C SER A 600 1.03 2.09 -9.83
N LEU A 601 1.31 3.40 -9.78
CA LEU A 601 1.28 4.17 -8.52
C LEU A 601 -0.05 4.89 -8.28
N ARG A 602 -1.17 4.24 -8.58
CA ARG A 602 -2.51 4.78 -8.27
C ARG A 602 -2.77 4.72 -6.76
N GLY A 603 -2.92 5.89 -6.13
CA GLY A 603 -3.00 6.06 -4.69
C GLY A 603 -1.79 6.81 -4.11
N MET A 604 -0.83 7.18 -4.96
CA MET A 604 0.25 8.14 -4.66
C MET A 604 0.17 9.35 -5.58
N TRP A 605 0.59 10.52 -5.11
CA TRP A 605 0.77 11.68 -5.95
C TRP A 605 2.09 11.59 -6.72
N ILE A 606 2.12 12.01 -7.98
CA ILE A 606 3.33 12.04 -8.82
C ILE A 606 3.65 13.49 -9.16
N CYS A 607 4.66 14.03 -8.48
CA CYS A 607 5.14 15.40 -8.64
C CYS A 607 6.36 15.43 -9.57
N VAL A 608 6.34 16.29 -10.56
CA VAL A 608 7.36 16.40 -11.62
C VAL A 608 7.86 17.85 -11.77
N PRO A 609 8.52 18.39 -10.74
CA PRO A 609 8.98 19.78 -10.74
C PRO A 609 9.95 20.07 -11.88
N ARG A 610 9.87 21.27 -12.48
CA ARG A 610 10.77 21.73 -13.54
C ARG A 610 12.13 22.22 -13.03
N ASN A 611 12.19 22.59 -11.74
CA ASN A 611 13.42 23.10 -11.08
C ASN A 611 13.37 22.83 -9.56
N MET A 612 14.43 23.19 -8.84
CA MET A 612 14.53 22.85 -7.42
C MET A 612 13.75 23.79 -6.51
N THR A 613 13.48 25.03 -6.95
CA THR A 613 12.55 25.93 -6.24
C THR A 613 11.14 25.34 -6.24
N GLN A 614 10.66 24.87 -7.39
CA GLN A 614 9.36 24.24 -7.48
C GLN A 614 9.29 22.94 -6.66
N ALA A 615 10.37 22.12 -6.71
CA ALA A 615 10.48 20.92 -5.89
C ALA A 615 10.37 21.24 -4.39
N ALA A 616 11.08 22.27 -3.91
CA ALA A 616 11.00 22.71 -2.51
C ALA A 616 9.56 23.08 -2.10
N GLY A 617 8.82 23.82 -2.96
CA GLY A 617 7.43 24.15 -2.70
C GLY A 617 6.50 22.93 -2.68
N MET A 618 6.77 21.90 -3.49
CA MET A 618 6.06 20.63 -3.46
C MET A 618 6.35 19.84 -2.17
N TYR A 619 7.62 19.79 -1.71
CA TYR A 619 7.95 19.18 -0.41
C TYR A 619 7.23 19.89 0.75
N ASN A 620 7.14 21.21 0.73
CA ASN A 620 6.40 21.96 1.74
C ASN A 620 4.91 21.57 1.75
N THR A 621 4.27 21.45 0.59
CA THR A 621 2.88 20.99 0.46
C THR A 621 2.72 19.57 0.97
N LEU A 622 3.58 18.65 0.54
CA LEU A 622 3.52 17.22 0.89
C LEU A 622 3.76 16.96 2.36
N LEU A 623 4.67 17.70 3.02
CA LEU A 623 4.94 17.55 4.45
C LEU A 623 3.77 17.98 5.34
N GLU A 624 2.82 18.76 4.83
CA GLU A 624 1.57 19.09 5.50
C GLU A 624 0.41 18.12 5.16
N SER A 625 0.56 17.32 4.11
CA SER A 625 -0.49 16.40 3.64
C SER A 625 -0.41 15.02 4.30
N ASP A 626 -1.47 14.23 4.14
CA ASP A 626 -1.61 12.88 4.69
C ASP A 626 -1.66 11.76 3.62
N ASP A 627 -1.30 12.09 2.38
CA ASP A 627 -1.13 11.12 1.28
C ASP A 627 0.35 10.84 0.98
N PRO A 628 0.69 9.65 0.49
CA PRO A 628 2.01 9.38 -0.03
C PRO A 628 2.23 10.06 -1.38
N ALA A 629 3.50 10.40 -1.66
CA ALA A 629 3.88 11.01 -2.93
C ALA A 629 5.27 10.59 -3.38
N ILE A 630 5.50 10.64 -4.70
CA ILE A 630 6.83 10.60 -5.30
C ILE A 630 7.14 11.97 -5.90
N VAL A 631 8.34 12.47 -5.66
CA VAL A 631 8.88 13.69 -6.27
C VAL A 631 10.03 13.30 -7.17
N VAL A 632 9.87 13.50 -8.47
CA VAL A 632 10.88 13.20 -9.49
C VAL A 632 11.65 14.48 -9.82
N GLU A 633 12.76 14.70 -9.13
CA GLU A 633 13.60 15.88 -9.29
C GLU A 633 14.35 15.85 -10.62
N VAL A 634 14.42 16.99 -11.29
CA VAL A 634 15.17 17.14 -12.56
C VAL A 634 16.66 16.99 -12.29
N LEU A 635 17.28 15.95 -12.83
CA LEU A 635 18.66 15.60 -12.50
C LEU A 635 19.68 16.71 -12.84
N ASN A 636 19.55 17.35 -13.99
CA ASN A 636 20.43 18.46 -14.35
C ASN A 636 20.15 19.74 -13.54
N GLY A 637 18.97 19.84 -12.93
CA GLY A 637 18.51 20.99 -12.15
C GLY A 637 19.36 21.28 -10.91
N TYR A 638 20.06 20.28 -10.36
CA TYR A 638 20.91 20.48 -9.17
C TYR A 638 22.03 21.51 -9.37
N ARG A 639 22.44 21.75 -10.61
CA ARG A 639 23.51 22.69 -10.97
C ARG A 639 23.00 23.96 -11.64
N PHE A 640 21.69 24.08 -11.85
CA PHE A 640 21.13 25.31 -12.38
C PHE A 640 21.08 26.39 -11.31
N LYS A 641 21.27 27.64 -11.74
CA LYS A 641 21.27 28.80 -10.85
C LYS A 641 19.83 29.28 -10.70
N GLU A 642 19.37 29.34 -9.46
CA GLU A 642 18.04 29.79 -9.08
C GLU A 642 18.14 30.83 -7.94
N LYS A 643 17.17 31.77 -7.87
CA LYS A 643 17.06 32.64 -6.70
C LYS A 643 16.47 31.86 -5.52
N LEU A 644 17.11 31.94 -4.36
CA LEU A 644 16.61 31.34 -3.14
C LEU A 644 15.40 32.15 -2.62
N PRO A 645 14.20 31.54 -2.46
CA PRO A 645 13.06 32.23 -1.85
C PRO A 645 13.33 32.63 -0.39
N ASN A 646 12.86 33.80 0.00
CA ASN A 646 12.97 34.26 1.38
C ASN A 646 12.16 33.42 2.36
N ASN A 647 11.07 32.81 1.88
CA ASN A 647 10.15 31.94 2.61
C ASN A 647 10.34 30.47 2.22
N ILE A 648 11.57 30.00 2.06
CA ILE A 648 11.95 28.67 1.52
C ILE A 648 11.21 27.49 2.16
N GLY A 649 10.94 27.53 3.45
CA GLY A 649 10.27 26.44 4.17
C GLY A 649 8.75 26.57 4.31
N THR A 650 8.14 27.64 3.75
CA THR A 650 6.72 27.91 3.97
C THR A 650 5.93 28.23 2.69
N PHE A 651 6.58 28.54 1.56
CA PHE A 651 5.87 28.65 0.30
C PHE A 651 5.42 27.26 -0.15
N ARG A 652 4.29 27.19 -0.87
CA ARG A 652 3.66 25.89 -1.22
C ARG A 652 3.21 25.90 -2.67
N VAL A 653 3.66 24.91 -3.43
CA VAL A 653 3.20 24.64 -4.79
C VAL A 653 1.97 23.73 -4.70
N PRO A 654 0.80 24.14 -5.25
CA PRO A 654 -0.41 23.32 -5.23
C PRO A 654 -0.25 22.11 -6.15
N LEU A 655 -0.84 20.97 -5.78
CA LEU A 655 -0.88 19.80 -6.65
C LEU A 655 -2.06 19.85 -7.62
N GLY A 656 -1.86 19.39 -8.84
CA GLY A 656 -2.90 19.32 -9.87
C GLY A 656 -3.30 20.65 -10.50
N ILE A 657 -2.52 21.70 -10.27
CA ILE A 657 -2.74 23.01 -10.87
C ILE A 657 -1.57 23.34 -11.79
N PRO A 658 -1.73 23.27 -13.11
CA PRO A 658 -0.69 23.65 -14.07
C PRO A 658 -0.35 25.15 -14.02
N GLU A 659 0.80 25.50 -14.59
CA GLU A 659 1.26 26.89 -14.72
C GLU A 659 1.50 27.24 -16.20
N VAL A 660 0.94 28.35 -16.65
CA VAL A 660 1.25 28.92 -17.97
C VAL A 660 2.53 29.75 -17.86
N LEU A 661 3.64 29.19 -18.33
CA LEU A 661 4.96 29.84 -18.25
C LEU A 661 5.17 30.88 -19.31
N ARG A 662 4.59 30.67 -20.47
CA ARG A 662 4.63 31.57 -21.62
C ARG A 662 3.28 31.62 -22.29
N SER A 663 2.77 32.82 -22.52
CA SER A 663 1.53 33.01 -23.30
C SER A 663 1.82 32.99 -24.79
N GLY A 664 0.96 32.34 -25.57
CA GLY A 664 1.03 32.20 -27.01
C GLY A 664 -0.36 32.09 -27.63
N THR A 665 -0.43 32.18 -28.96
CA THR A 665 -1.67 32.18 -29.71
C THR A 665 -1.78 31.14 -30.80
N GLU A 666 -0.68 30.52 -31.21
CA GLU A 666 -0.64 29.59 -32.35
C GLU A 666 -0.65 28.12 -31.96
N VAL A 667 0.18 27.70 -30.98
CA VAL A 667 0.29 26.32 -30.56
C VAL A 667 0.45 26.26 -29.04
N THR A 668 -0.23 25.33 -28.38
CA THR A 668 -0.01 24.98 -26.96
C THR A 668 0.97 23.82 -26.88
N VAL A 669 2.06 23.99 -26.14
CA VAL A 669 2.96 22.90 -25.72
C VAL A 669 2.68 22.55 -24.26
N ILE A 670 2.21 21.32 -24.03
CA ILE A 670 1.93 20.78 -22.69
C ILE A 670 3.07 19.83 -22.31
N THR A 671 3.73 20.12 -21.19
CA THR A 671 4.92 19.38 -20.76
C THR A 671 5.16 19.45 -19.26
N TYR A 672 6.25 18.85 -18.79
CA TYR A 672 6.67 18.83 -17.37
C TYR A 672 8.17 18.63 -17.22
N GLY A 673 8.66 18.82 -16.01
CA GLY A 673 10.02 18.49 -15.61
C GLY A 673 11.11 19.13 -16.51
N ALA A 674 12.08 18.36 -16.92
CA ALA A 674 13.19 18.85 -17.75
C ALA A 674 12.76 19.35 -19.14
N CYS A 675 11.68 18.81 -19.68
CA CYS A 675 11.16 19.18 -21.00
C CYS A 675 10.58 20.60 -21.04
N VAL A 676 10.23 21.20 -19.90
CA VAL A 676 9.84 22.61 -19.82
C VAL A 676 10.93 23.51 -20.42
N ARG A 677 12.19 23.28 -20.04
CA ARG A 677 13.31 24.06 -20.54
C ARG A 677 13.52 23.88 -22.05
N ILE A 678 13.33 22.67 -22.54
CA ILE A 678 13.40 22.37 -23.98
C ILE A 678 12.31 23.13 -24.74
N ALA A 679 11.09 23.16 -24.18
CA ALA A 679 9.99 23.94 -24.76
C ALA A 679 10.26 25.45 -24.75
N GLU A 680 10.87 25.98 -23.67
CA GLU A 680 11.25 27.39 -23.58
C GLU A 680 12.32 27.76 -24.63
N GLU A 681 13.34 26.92 -24.80
CA GLU A 681 14.39 27.11 -25.82
C GLU A 681 13.78 27.10 -27.23
N ALA A 682 12.91 26.13 -27.53
CA ALA A 682 12.20 26.05 -28.80
C ALA A 682 11.31 27.29 -29.05
N ALA A 683 10.60 27.76 -28.01
CA ALA A 683 9.74 28.93 -28.12
C ALA A 683 10.51 30.25 -28.43
N VAL A 684 11.77 30.34 -28.01
CA VAL A 684 12.64 31.47 -28.38
C VAL A 684 12.96 31.43 -29.89
N ILE A 685 13.28 30.25 -30.42
CA ILE A 685 13.57 30.06 -31.86
C ILE A 685 12.32 30.34 -32.68
N LEU A 686 11.18 29.79 -32.30
CA LEU A 686 9.89 29.98 -32.98
C LEU A 686 9.41 31.44 -32.99
N ALA A 687 9.63 32.15 -31.87
CA ALA A 687 9.30 33.56 -31.76
C ALA A 687 10.08 34.44 -32.76
N ALA A 688 11.35 34.11 -33.00
CA ALA A 688 12.16 34.77 -34.03
C ALA A 688 11.58 34.55 -35.45
N GLY A 689 10.86 33.44 -35.67
CA GLY A 689 10.09 33.14 -36.88
C GLY A 689 8.65 33.66 -36.87
N GLY A 690 8.25 34.42 -35.84
CA GLY A 690 6.90 35.04 -35.72
C GLY A 690 5.82 34.10 -35.16
N ILE A 691 6.21 32.93 -34.59
CA ILE A 691 5.28 31.95 -34.01
C ILE A 691 5.26 32.08 -32.49
N ALA A 692 4.07 32.39 -31.93
CA ALA A 692 3.87 32.57 -30.49
C ALA A 692 3.33 31.28 -29.84
N VAL A 693 4.21 30.49 -29.24
CA VAL A 693 3.89 29.24 -28.55
C VAL A 693 3.47 29.53 -27.11
N GLU A 694 2.36 28.92 -26.67
CA GLU A 694 1.97 28.85 -25.27
C GLU A 694 2.60 27.61 -24.61
N ILE A 695 3.24 27.77 -23.45
CA ILE A 695 3.86 26.68 -22.70
C ILE A 695 3.08 26.47 -21.41
N VAL A 696 2.57 25.27 -21.22
CA VAL A 696 1.89 24.83 -20.01
C VAL A 696 2.73 23.76 -19.31
N ASP A 697 3.22 24.08 -18.11
CA ASP A 697 3.87 23.14 -17.19
C ASP A 697 2.80 22.49 -16.32
N VAL A 698 2.60 21.17 -16.43
CA VAL A 698 1.57 20.47 -15.68
C VAL A 698 1.93 20.25 -14.20
N GLN A 699 3.22 20.36 -13.83
CA GLN A 699 3.75 20.30 -12.47
C GLN A 699 3.53 18.95 -11.77
N THR A 700 2.38 18.31 -11.97
CA THR A 700 2.03 16.99 -11.45
C THR A 700 1.36 16.16 -12.54
N LEU A 701 1.69 14.86 -12.57
CA LEU A 701 1.01 13.90 -13.44
C LEU A 701 -0.15 13.21 -12.71
N LEU A 702 -0.05 13.03 -11.40
CA LEU A 702 -1.12 12.66 -10.49
C LEU A 702 -1.09 13.61 -9.29
N PRO A 703 -2.12 14.39 -9.07
CA PRO A 703 -3.28 14.62 -9.92
C PRO A 703 -2.92 15.43 -11.19
N PHE A 704 -3.70 15.27 -12.26
CA PHE A 704 -3.49 15.99 -13.51
C PHE A 704 -4.51 17.11 -13.66
N ASP A 705 -4.05 18.32 -13.92
CA ASP A 705 -4.82 19.51 -14.41
C ASP A 705 -6.30 19.57 -13.94
N ILE A 706 -6.50 19.68 -12.63
CA ILE A 706 -7.84 19.72 -12.02
C ILE A 706 -8.69 20.89 -12.58
N PRO A 707 -8.15 22.13 -12.77
CA PRO A 707 -8.92 23.26 -13.28
C PRO A 707 -9.14 23.23 -14.80
N HIS A 708 -8.68 22.21 -15.51
CA HIS A 708 -8.73 22.08 -16.99
C HIS A 708 -8.02 23.24 -17.72
N LEU A 709 -6.88 23.68 -17.18
CA LEU A 709 -6.09 24.78 -17.73
C LEU A 709 -5.52 24.43 -19.11
N CYS A 710 -5.14 23.16 -19.32
CA CYS A 710 -4.67 22.66 -20.62
C CYS A 710 -5.74 22.82 -21.71
N VAL A 711 -6.99 22.51 -21.42
CA VAL A 711 -8.11 22.72 -22.36
C VAL A 711 -8.40 24.22 -22.56
N ALA A 712 -8.27 25.04 -21.51
CA ALA A 712 -8.44 26.49 -21.64
C ALA A 712 -7.37 27.09 -22.58
N SER A 713 -6.12 26.62 -22.49
CA SER A 713 -5.05 26.96 -23.42
C SER A 713 -5.35 26.49 -24.84
N LEU A 714 -5.78 25.23 -25.01
CA LEU A 714 -6.13 24.66 -26.31
C LEU A 714 -7.27 25.41 -27.00
N LYS A 715 -8.28 25.90 -26.27
CA LYS A 715 -9.34 26.74 -26.83
C LYS A 715 -8.83 28.04 -27.47
N LYS A 716 -7.67 28.51 -27.03
CA LYS A 716 -7.07 29.76 -27.57
C LYS A 716 -6.23 29.47 -28.80
N THR A 717 -5.47 28.35 -28.79
CA THR A 717 -4.46 28.07 -29.83
C THR A 717 -4.95 27.12 -30.92
N ASN A 718 -5.96 26.28 -30.65
CA ASN A 718 -6.55 25.25 -31.48
C ASN A 718 -5.55 24.16 -31.98
N ARG A 719 -4.29 24.19 -31.54
CA ARG A 719 -3.21 23.24 -31.86
C ARG A 719 -2.47 22.86 -30.61
N VAL A 720 -2.09 21.56 -30.47
CA VAL A 720 -1.43 21.06 -29.27
C VAL A 720 -0.32 20.09 -29.57
N LEU A 721 0.78 20.28 -28.86
CA LEU A 721 1.93 19.37 -28.77
C LEU A 721 2.07 18.89 -27.33
N PHE A 722 2.04 17.56 -27.10
CA PHE A 722 2.36 16.93 -25.81
C PHE A 722 3.81 16.47 -25.84
N LEU A 723 4.64 17.09 -25.01
CA LEU A 723 6.09 16.86 -24.98
C LEU A 723 6.50 16.16 -23.70
N ASP A 724 7.24 15.08 -23.87
CA ASP A 724 7.88 14.34 -22.76
C ASP A 724 9.15 13.64 -23.22
N GLU A 725 9.95 13.12 -22.29
CA GLU A 725 11.14 12.33 -22.59
C GLU A 725 11.04 10.85 -22.21
N ASP A 726 9.81 10.35 -21.93
CA ASP A 726 9.49 8.92 -21.88
C ASP A 726 9.43 8.34 -23.30
N VAL A 727 9.40 7.04 -23.41
CA VAL A 727 9.21 6.36 -24.69
C VAL A 727 7.83 6.62 -25.28
N PRO A 728 7.60 6.43 -26.60
CA PRO A 728 6.27 6.59 -27.19
C PRO A 728 5.22 5.74 -26.46
N GLY A 729 4.08 6.34 -26.14
CA GLY A 729 3.05 5.71 -25.30
C GLY A 729 3.22 6.00 -23.80
N GLY A 730 4.20 6.82 -23.44
CA GLY A 730 4.49 7.26 -22.07
C GLY A 730 3.58 8.36 -21.55
N ALA A 731 4.17 9.29 -20.79
CA ALA A 731 3.38 10.36 -20.15
C ALA A 731 2.74 11.32 -21.16
N SER A 732 3.33 11.54 -22.34
CA SER A 732 2.69 12.34 -23.40
C SER A 732 1.37 11.74 -23.87
N ALA A 733 1.28 10.41 -24.01
CA ALA A 733 0.03 9.73 -24.35
C ALA A 733 -1.01 9.84 -23.21
N TYR A 734 -0.57 9.73 -21.96
CA TYR A 734 -1.44 9.98 -20.81
C TYR A 734 -1.98 11.40 -20.78
N MET A 735 -1.12 12.41 -20.95
CA MET A 735 -1.54 13.82 -21.00
C MET A 735 -2.52 14.07 -22.14
N MET A 736 -2.25 13.50 -23.32
CA MET A 736 -3.15 13.59 -24.47
C MET A 736 -4.53 13.01 -24.16
N GLN A 737 -4.59 11.81 -23.57
CA GLN A 737 -5.87 11.20 -23.15
C GLN A 737 -6.61 12.08 -22.14
N GLN A 738 -5.93 12.62 -21.14
CA GLN A 738 -6.56 13.48 -20.14
C GLN A 738 -7.15 14.74 -20.77
N VAL A 739 -6.38 15.44 -21.58
CA VAL A 739 -6.81 16.71 -22.20
C VAL A 739 -7.87 16.49 -23.26
N LEU A 740 -7.66 15.56 -24.18
CA LEU A 740 -8.52 15.44 -25.37
C LEU A 740 -9.79 14.62 -25.12
N ASP A 741 -9.66 13.48 -24.40
CA ASP A 741 -10.77 12.59 -24.13
C ASP A 741 -11.48 12.97 -22.81
N VAL A 742 -10.79 12.89 -21.67
CA VAL A 742 -11.40 13.07 -20.35
C VAL A 742 -11.94 14.49 -20.15
N GLN A 743 -11.17 15.51 -20.51
CA GLN A 743 -11.54 16.92 -20.37
C GLN A 743 -12.25 17.47 -21.62
N GLY A 744 -12.42 16.65 -22.68
CA GLY A 744 -13.18 16.99 -23.89
C GLY A 744 -12.52 18.03 -24.81
N GLY A 745 -11.20 18.16 -24.76
CA GLY A 745 -10.41 19.09 -25.56
C GLY A 745 -10.43 18.82 -27.07
N TYR A 746 -10.71 17.56 -27.48
CA TYR A 746 -10.74 17.16 -28.88
C TYR A 746 -11.56 18.09 -29.79
N ARG A 747 -12.67 18.63 -29.31
CA ARG A 747 -13.58 19.50 -30.07
C ARG A 747 -13.03 20.90 -30.41
N PHE A 748 -11.86 21.25 -29.92
CA PHE A 748 -11.19 22.53 -30.12
C PHE A 748 -9.98 22.43 -31.04
N LEU A 749 -9.73 21.29 -31.65
CA LEU A 749 -8.58 21.07 -32.53
C LEU A 749 -8.89 21.50 -33.96
N ASP A 750 -7.96 22.29 -34.55
CA ASP A 750 -7.91 22.61 -35.99
C ASP A 750 -6.90 21.74 -36.75
N ALA A 751 -5.99 21.08 -36.05
CA ALA A 751 -4.96 20.18 -36.58
C ALA A 751 -4.89 18.88 -35.77
N ALA A 752 -4.26 17.84 -36.32
CA ALA A 752 -4.05 16.60 -35.60
C ALA A 752 -3.16 16.83 -34.34
N PRO A 753 -3.53 16.29 -33.15
CA PRO A 753 -2.70 16.46 -31.97
C PRO A 753 -1.39 15.69 -32.11
N VAL A 754 -0.28 16.25 -31.66
CA VAL A 754 1.05 15.65 -31.76
C VAL A 754 1.58 15.25 -30.38
N THR A 755 2.14 14.04 -30.26
CA THR A 755 2.98 13.63 -29.14
C THR A 755 4.43 13.61 -29.58
N LEU A 756 5.31 14.32 -28.90
CA LEU A 756 6.75 14.28 -29.09
C LEU A 756 7.38 13.62 -27.87
N ALA A 757 7.92 12.41 -28.07
CA ALA A 757 8.48 11.56 -27.03
C ALA A 757 9.92 11.19 -27.36
N ALA A 758 10.63 10.54 -26.41
CA ALA A 758 11.92 9.94 -26.68
C ALA A 758 11.82 8.81 -27.73
N LYS A 759 12.93 8.34 -28.22
CA LYS A 759 12.96 7.18 -29.13
C LYS A 759 12.59 5.88 -28.36
N PRO A 760 12.08 4.85 -29.05
CA PRO A 760 11.62 3.61 -28.39
C PRO A 760 12.78 2.67 -27.97
N HIS A 761 13.86 3.24 -27.48
CA HIS A 761 15.06 2.55 -26.96
C HIS A 761 15.67 3.31 -25.81
N ARG A 762 16.51 2.66 -25.03
CA ARG A 762 17.26 3.33 -23.96
C ARG A 762 18.16 4.43 -24.52
N THR A 763 18.36 5.47 -23.75
CA THR A 763 19.26 6.59 -24.12
C THR A 763 20.68 6.10 -24.38
N GLY A 764 21.27 6.50 -25.52
CA GLY A 764 22.66 6.21 -25.83
C GLY A 764 23.63 6.92 -24.86
N TYR A 765 24.84 6.38 -24.73
CA TYR A 765 25.88 7.00 -23.90
C TYR A 765 26.49 8.20 -24.60
N GLY A 766 26.82 9.22 -23.82
CA GLY A 766 27.42 10.46 -24.31
C GLY A 766 26.38 11.46 -24.85
N GLN A 767 26.86 12.68 -25.15
CA GLN A 767 26.00 13.78 -25.59
C GLN A 767 25.30 13.50 -26.93
N ASP A 768 26.01 12.90 -27.88
CA ASP A 768 25.41 12.54 -29.16
C ASP A 768 24.35 11.46 -29.00
N GLY A 769 24.61 10.49 -28.11
CA GLY A 769 23.61 9.46 -27.76
C GLY A 769 22.36 10.03 -27.14
N ASP A 770 22.49 10.97 -26.21
CA ASP A 770 21.38 11.67 -25.58
C ASP A 770 20.63 12.51 -26.60
N TYR A 771 21.33 13.30 -27.43
CA TYR A 771 20.75 14.15 -28.46
C TYR A 771 19.85 13.37 -29.44
N HIS A 772 20.30 12.21 -29.90
CA HIS A 772 19.54 11.38 -30.83
C HIS A 772 18.46 10.51 -30.17
N SER A 773 18.47 10.39 -28.84
CA SER A 773 17.53 9.54 -28.09
C SER A 773 16.34 10.29 -27.52
N LYS A 774 16.52 11.55 -27.14
CA LYS A 774 15.52 12.38 -26.44
C LYS A 774 15.12 13.61 -27.27
N PRO A 775 13.91 14.14 -27.09
CA PRO A 775 13.50 15.39 -27.73
C PRO A 775 14.45 16.54 -27.40
N GLN A 776 14.80 17.31 -28.39
CA GLN A 776 15.61 18.54 -28.31
C GLN A 776 14.76 19.74 -28.74
N ALA A 777 15.27 20.94 -28.53
CA ALA A 777 14.59 22.17 -28.92
C ALA A 777 14.26 22.19 -30.42
N GLU A 778 15.14 21.69 -31.27
CA GLU A 778 14.96 21.58 -32.72
C GLU A 778 13.81 20.64 -33.08
N ASP A 779 13.68 19.48 -32.38
CA ASP A 779 12.56 18.55 -32.61
C ASP A 779 11.21 19.21 -32.27
N VAL A 780 11.16 20.03 -31.21
CA VAL A 780 9.96 20.82 -30.86
C VAL A 780 9.66 21.87 -31.93
N VAL A 781 10.69 22.57 -32.45
CA VAL A 781 10.52 23.53 -33.54
C VAL A 781 9.95 22.85 -34.78
N ASP A 782 10.51 21.71 -35.19
CA ASP A 782 10.02 20.96 -36.36
C ASP A 782 8.59 20.47 -36.15
N ALA A 783 8.25 19.96 -34.97
CA ALA A 783 6.89 19.52 -34.64
C ALA A 783 5.87 20.69 -34.71
N VAL A 784 6.23 21.85 -34.16
CA VAL A 784 5.37 23.05 -34.20
C VAL A 784 5.24 23.57 -35.62
N MET A 785 6.31 23.64 -36.40
CA MET A 785 6.26 24.05 -37.81
C MET A 785 5.34 23.14 -38.62
N ASN A 786 5.41 21.83 -38.40
CA ASN A 786 4.50 20.89 -39.07
C ASN A 786 3.03 21.11 -38.66
N LEU A 787 2.74 21.34 -37.38
CA LEU A 787 1.40 21.68 -36.90
C LEU A 787 0.85 23.01 -37.51
N MET A 788 1.75 23.94 -37.78
CA MET A 788 1.35 25.23 -38.41
C MET A 788 1.09 25.09 -39.93
N ALA A 789 1.62 24.06 -40.57
CA ALA A 789 1.44 23.79 -41.98
C ALA A 789 0.15 23.03 -42.31
N GLU A 790 -0.46 22.35 -41.32
CA GLU A 790 -1.76 21.69 -41.43
C GLU A 790 -2.89 22.72 -41.37
#